data_2b46d04f27d54e05f0bd8a5491bce7b4
#
_entry.id   2b46d04f27d54e05f0bd8a5491bce7b4
#
_cell.length_a   1.000
_cell.length_b   1.000
_cell.length_c   1.000
_cell.angle_alpha   90.00
_cell.angle_beta   90.00
_cell.angle_gamma   90.00
#
_symmetry.space_group_name_H-M   'P 1'
#
loop_
_entity.id
_entity.type
_entity.pdbx_description
1 polymer ?
#
loop_
_entity_poly.entity_id
_entity_poly.type
_entity_poly.pdbx_seq_one_letter_code
_entity_poly.pdbx_strand_id
1 'polypeptide(L)'
;DTEGNVTTSVYDMGDRRTEVNHPASGITTFTYDALGNVLTKQTANLKKEGKTINYEYDYGRLVAINYPDHPENNVKYYYGGRNASQNRIGRLMLREDGSGAIEYFYGKMGEIVKTRRTMIVPNQAIATYVTQWKYDSHNRLLEMIYPDEEKVTYGYNLGGQLTHVRGYKSYGYDYVQKIGYDKFEQRSYLKYCNGAETFYSYDPQRRRLQNLAVNAKAGTIMDNAYTYDAVSNVLSVKNGAPLPQSGKAGGQMSHSYTYDPLYRLSSATGTYAGTDNKTASYTLAMGYDNMHRITSKKQHLSQTGVQFDGTLNAGYDLTYTYQKGDGKKFQLDNVRDINYRTEETPTDSTNINNGHKYAYDLNGNLVYINTSRVKKDGKEDEKATEQKYRWDEENRLLAADENGFVSNYWYDADGERTVKTSGENEAIYVNSEFSGGNTGTARFSLYVSPYLVAGQGGKYTKHIYVGSQRIVSKLGDLASYGADPRRIPYAGNEADGLTVDYKAKYNLQIQSIKDNYKTFDIPYNGEDNNDYVNGQGFCCDDGTPEAAQAKAMTRAASDGNFKPNDEYEKMQFYYHPDHLGSSSYITNLDGEVSQHIEYVPFGEVFIEERNNTWNTPYLFNAKEFDEETGMYNYGARYYEPRLSLWMSCDPMQELKVCICSYTYCISNPIVYTDPTGCLESTDVKRNSNGTYTVVNAKNDGDNNIYLVNGKGKRTGEIIGTTLRPYDFMGTDNQNGAFHFNAKETGVTFDIRKLTVSGTVKTENATYSVYNANAQRLLDWGQSLFKSELQLKSPWTFYGELEVLRSLSANNAALDVKVSFGQHPYTAINAGTNSNGTPKITTLRAMGNMIFGANVHSTKPYLLGTPNWYYSKVMREVGKYNQSQNSGLGYNKGFPYFGEHTYSGSYIYYGYYGKFYK
;
A
#
# COMPACT_ATOMS: atom_id res chain seq x y z
N ASP A 1 -16.67 -0.07 22.00
CA ASP A 1 -15.44 0.26 22.71
C ASP A 1 -15.74 0.71 24.15
N THR A 2 -14.73 1.10 24.90
CA THR A 2 -14.83 1.48 26.32
C THR A 2 -15.59 2.80 26.55
N GLU A 3 -15.73 3.63 25.50
CA GLU A 3 -16.46 4.90 25.55
C GLU A 3 -17.92 4.78 25.06
N GLY A 4 -18.38 3.56 24.82
CA GLY A 4 -19.72 3.26 24.35
C GLY A 4 -19.97 3.53 22.88
N ASN A 5 -18.93 3.69 22.06
CA ASN A 5 -19.08 3.77 20.61
C ASN A 5 -19.40 2.37 20.06
N VAL A 6 -20.43 2.31 19.24
CA VAL A 6 -20.94 1.03 18.68
C VAL A 6 -20.81 1.05 17.17
N THR A 7 -20.13 0.06 16.61
CA THR A 7 -20.15 -0.21 15.16
C THR A 7 -21.17 -1.30 14.89
N THR A 8 -22.08 -1.06 13.93
CA THR A 8 -23.12 -2.03 13.56
C THR A 8 -23.02 -2.37 12.09
N SER A 9 -23.37 -3.61 11.74
CA SER A 9 -23.52 -4.06 10.36
C SER A 9 -24.87 -4.74 10.17
N VAL A 10 -25.53 -4.44 9.05
CA VAL A 10 -26.79 -5.07 8.64
C VAL A 10 -26.51 -5.92 7.41
N TYR A 11 -27.15 -7.09 7.36
CA TYR A 11 -27.00 -8.05 6.27
C TYR A 11 -28.37 -8.40 5.69
N ASP A 12 -28.43 -8.67 4.41
CA ASP A 12 -29.63 -9.19 3.76
C ASP A 12 -29.78 -10.71 3.97
N MET A 13 -30.84 -11.28 3.44
CA MET A 13 -31.09 -12.72 3.54
C MET A 13 -30.08 -13.60 2.76
N GLY A 14 -29.23 -12.99 1.96
CA GLY A 14 -28.08 -13.63 1.26
C GLY A 14 -26.76 -13.45 1.98
N ASP A 15 -26.77 -12.99 3.26
CA ASP A 15 -25.59 -12.66 4.08
C ASP A 15 -24.66 -11.64 3.42
N ARG A 16 -25.20 -10.77 2.56
CA ARG A 16 -24.45 -9.66 1.98
C ARG A 16 -24.66 -8.43 2.87
N ARG A 17 -23.59 -7.77 3.20
CA ARG A 17 -23.62 -6.60 4.07
C ARG A 17 -24.26 -5.40 3.35
N THR A 18 -25.45 -5.02 3.75
CA THR A 18 -26.21 -3.92 3.16
C THR A 18 -25.96 -2.59 3.83
N GLU A 19 -25.54 -2.59 5.09
CA GLU A 19 -25.22 -1.37 5.82
C GLU A 19 -24.06 -1.59 6.80
N VAL A 20 -23.22 -0.58 6.95
CA VAL A 20 -22.27 -0.41 8.04
C VAL A 20 -22.49 0.96 8.64
N ASN A 21 -22.66 1.01 9.95
CA ASN A 21 -22.68 2.26 10.72
C ASN A 21 -21.46 2.29 11.64
N HIS A 22 -20.53 3.18 11.37
CA HIS A 22 -19.33 3.37 12.16
C HIS A 22 -19.31 4.75 12.82
N PRO A 23 -18.95 4.86 14.11
CA PRO A 23 -19.02 6.13 14.84
C PRO A 23 -18.23 7.28 14.21
N ALA A 24 -17.11 7.01 13.53
CA ALA A 24 -16.28 8.05 12.94
C ALA A 24 -16.66 8.42 11.50
N SER A 25 -17.13 7.46 10.69
CA SER A 25 -17.41 7.64 9.26
C SER A 25 -18.91 7.57 8.90
N GLY A 26 -19.78 7.45 9.89
CA GLY A 26 -21.22 7.39 9.69
C GLY A 26 -21.70 6.13 8.99
N ILE A 27 -22.84 6.23 8.28
CA ILE A 27 -23.52 5.10 7.65
C ILE A 27 -23.08 4.96 6.20
N THR A 28 -22.63 3.76 5.82
CA THR A 28 -22.40 3.36 4.43
C THR A 28 -23.34 2.22 4.07
N THR A 29 -24.06 2.35 2.96
CA THR A 29 -25.01 1.32 2.47
C THR A 29 -24.58 0.76 1.12
N PHE A 30 -25.00 -0.49 0.85
CA PHE A 30 -24.67 -1.21 -0.37
C PHE A 30 -25.94 -1.89 -0.93
N THR A 31 -26.07 -1.92 -2.26
CA THR A 31 -27.04 -2.77 -2.95
C THR A 31 -26.33 -3.75 -3.86
N TYR A 32 -26.98 -4.86 -4.16
CA TYR A 32 -26.36 -5.97 -4.89
C TYR A 32 -27.28 -6.48 -6.00
N ASP A 33 -26.67 -7.01 -7.05
CA ASP A 33 -27.39 -7.80 -8.04
C ASP A 33 -27.68 -9.23 -7.53
N ALA A 34 -28.37 -10.03 -8.36
CA ALA A 34 -28.67 -11.42 -8.03
C ALA A 34 -27.41 -12.32 -7.95
N LEU A 35 -26.30 -11.91 -8.53
CA LEU A 35 -25.01 -12.61 -8.51
C LEU A 35 -24.17 -12.26 -7.29
N GLY A 36 -24.59 -11.25 -6.51
CA GLY A 36 -23.86 -10.74 -5.34
C GLY A 36 -22.81 -9.67 -5.69
N ASN A 37 -22.82 -9.12 -6.90
CA ASN A 37 -21.98 -7.97 -7.23
C ASN A 37 -22.58 -6.71 -6.64
N VAL A 38 -21.76 -5.81 -6.11
CA VAL A 38 -22.18 -4.50 -5.58
C VAL A 38 -22.68 -3.64 -6.74
N LEU A 39 -23.94 -3.22 -6.73
CA LEU A 39 -24.50 -2.29 -7.72
C LEU A 39 -24.33 -0.84 -7.29
N THR A 40 -24.53 -0.55 -6.01
CA THR A 40 -24.37 0.81 -5.50
C THR A 40 -23.65 0.80 -4.15
N LYS A 41 -22.89 1.87 -3.91
CA LYS A 41 -22.33 2.22 -2.60
C LYS A 41 -22.76 3.64 -2.27
N GLN A 42 -23.25 3.87 -1.06
CA GLN A 42 -23.67 5.18 -0.58
C GLN A 42 -23.00 5.47 0.77
N THR A 43 -22.09 6.41 0.80
CA THR A 43 -21.44 6.89 2.02
C THR A 43 -22.34 7.89 2.77
N ALA A 44 -21.96 8.28 3.97
CA ALA A 44 -22.73 9.24 4.77
C ALA A 44 -22.86 10.61 4.07
N ASN A 45 -21.83 11.10 3.38
CA ASN A 45 -21.89 12.31 2.56
C ASN A 45 -22.90 12.15 1.41
N LEU A 46 -22.80 11.08 0.63
CA LEU A 46 -23.70 10.82 -0.49
C LEU A 46 -25.17 10.62 -0.05
N LYS A 47 -25.36 10.02 1.12
CA LYS A 47 -26.71 9.84 1.70
C LYS A 47 -27.40 11.17 1.97
N LYS A 48 -26.67 12.18 2.46
CA LYS A 48 -27.18 13.54 2.68
C LYS A 48 -27.69 14.16 1.37
N GLU A 49 -27.08 13.84 0.24
CA GLU A 49 -27.38 14.37 -1.07
C GLU A 49 -28.31 13.47 -1.90
N GLY A 50 -28.63 12.26 -1.41
CA GLY A 50 -29.47 11.30 -2.12
C GLY A 50 -28.77 10.66 -3.34
N LYS A 51 -27.44 10.64 -3.35
CA LYS A 51 -26.59 10.15 -4.45
C LYS A 51 -25.95 8.81 -4.10
N THR A 52 -25.45 8.08 -5.13
CA THR A 52 -24.76 6.80 -4.98
C THR A 52 -23.61 6.67 -5.97
N ILE A 53 -22.54 5.98 -5.60
CA ILE A 53 -21.55 5.43 -6.54
C ILE A 53 -22.22 4.24 -7.21
N ASN A 54 -22.16 4.14 -8.54
CA ASN A 54 -22.79 3.08 -9.31
C ASN A 54 -21.75 2.19 -9.99
N TYR A 55 -21.93 0.87 -9.89
CA TYR A 55 -21.08 -0.15 -10.49
C TYR A 55 -21.85 -0.90 -11.58
N GLU A 56 -21.23 -1.03 -12.74
CA GLU A 56 -21.83 -1.73 -13.89
C GLU A 56 -21.05 -3.01 -14.20
N TYR A 57 -21.79 -4.06 -14.57
CA TYR A 57 -21.19 -5.37 -14.82
C TYR A 57 -21.63 -5.97 -16.15
N ASP A 58 -20.72 -6.66 -16.82
CA ASP A 58 -20.95 -7.55 -17.95
C ASP A 58 -20.64 -8.99 -17.51
N TYR A 59 -21.68 -9.84 -17.40
CA TYR A 59 -21.55 -11.23 -16.95
C TYR A 59 -20.70 -11.41 -15.67
N GLY A 60 -20.81 -10.50 -14.71
CA GLY A 60 -20.08 -10.53 -13.44
C GLY A 60 -18.66 -9.93 -13.50
N ARG A 61 -18.25 -9.37 -14.63
CA ARG A 61 -17.04 -8.55 -14.75
C ARG A 61 -17.41 -7.08 -14.59
N LEU A 62 -16.71 -6.38 -13.72
CA LEU A 62 -16.88 -4.94 -13.55
C LEU A 62 -16.47 -4.22 -14.85
N VAL A 63 -17.36 -3.41 -15.43
CA VAL A 63 -17.10 -2.65 -16.66
C VAL A 63 -17.07 -1.14 -16.43
N ALA A 64 -17.77 -0.63 -15.40
CA ALA A 64 -17.70 0.79 -15.07
C ALA A 64 -17.91 1.04 -13.57
N ILE A 65 -17.30 2.14 -13.08
CA ILE A 65 -17.59 2.78 -11.80
C ILE A 65 -17.92 4.24 -12.10
N ASN A 66 -19.11 4.68 -11.71
CA ASN A 66 -19.59 6.03 -11.97
C ASN A 66 -19.71 6.79 -10.63
N TYR A 67 -19.00 7.89 -10.53
CA TYR A 67 -18.98 8.78 -9.37
C TYR A 67 -19.94 9.95 -9.61
N PRO A 68 -20.91 10.22 -8.72
CA PRO A 68 -21.95 11.19 -8.96
C PRO A 68 -21.49 12.66 -8.85
N ASP A 69 -20.47 12.94 -8.03
CA ASP A 69 -19.98 14.30 -7.78
C ASP A 69 -18.71 14.62 -8.55
N HIS A 70 -17.91 13.58 -8.86
CA HIS A 70 -16.62 13.70 -9.51
C HIS A 70 -16.56 12.79 -10.76
N PRO A 71 -17.35 13.11 -11.83
CA PRO A 71 -17.37 12.30 -13.03
C PRO A 71 -16.03 12.24 -13.76
N GLU A 72 -15.11 13.18 -13.49
CA GLU A 72 -13.72 13.14 -13.95
C GLU A 72 -12.96 11.89 -13.45
N ASN A 73 -13.38 11.32 -12.32
CA ASN A 73 -12.80 10.12 -11.72
C ASN A 73 -13.46 8.81 -12.18
N ASN A 74 -14.47 8.87 -13.05
CA ASN A 74 -15.13 7.67 -13.56
C ASN A 74 -14.14 6.67 -14.16
N VAL A 75 -14.37 5.39 -13.88
CA VAL A 75 -13.53 4.29 -14.32
C VAL A 75 -14.28 3.44 -15.33
N LYS A 76 -13.59 3.02 -16.40
CA LYS A 76 -14.09 2.04 -17.37
C LYS A 76 -13.09 0.92 -17.59
N TYR A 77 -13.58 -0.30 -17.69
CA TYR A 77 -12.79 -1.50 -17.92
C TYR A 77 -13.22 -2.17 -19.23
N TYR A 78 -12.28 -2.43 -20.11
CA TYR A 78 -12.49 -3.09 -21.38
C TYR A 78 -11.78 -4.42 -21.41
N TYR A 79 -12.50 -5.47 -21.73
CA TYR A 79 -11.98 -6.83 -21.76
C TYR A 79 -11.83 -7.32 -23.21
N GLY A 80 -10.77 -8.07 -23.48
CA GLY A 80 -10.49 -8.61 -24.81
C GLY A 80 -11.56 -9.58 -25.28
N GLY A 81 -12.12 -9.30 -26.47
CA GLY A 81 -13.07 -10.18 -27.16
C GLY A 81 -12.42 -11.44 -27.72
N ARG A 82 -13.20 -12.28 -28.43
CA ARG A 82 -12.73 -13.58 -28.98
C ARG A 82 -11.54 -13.48 -29.94
N ASN A 83 -11.39 -12.33 -30.61
CA ASN A 83 -10.33 -12.08 -31.59
C ASN A 83 -9.24 -11.17 -31.07
N ALA A 84 -9.23 -10.87 -29.76
CA ALA A 84 -8.23 -9.97 -29.16
C ALA A 84 -6.82 -10.56 -29.31
N SER A 85 -5.91 -9.76 -29.81
CA SER A 85 -4.49 -10.10 -29.96
C SER A 85 -3.74 -10.04 -28.62
N GLN A 86 -2.44 -10.37 -28.61
CA GLN A 86 -1.52 -10.19 -27.47
C GLN A 86 -1.97 -10.92 -26.19
N ASN A 87 -2.54 -12.12 -26.32
CA ASN A 87 -3.06 -12.93 -25.20
C ASN A 87 -4.13 -12.23 -24.33
N ARG A 88 -4.88 -11.26 -24.91
CA ARG A 88 -5.88 -10.46 -24.20
C ARG A 88 -7.27 -11.08 -24.09
N ILE A 89 -7.55 -12.18 -24.78
CA ILE A 89 -8.88 -12.82 -24.80
C ILE A 89 -9.37 -13.03 -23.37
N GLY A 90 -10.52 -12.42 -23.04
CA GLY A 90 -11.15 -12.50 -21.72
C GLY A 90 -10.43 -11.76 -20.58
N ARG A 91 -9.28 -11.15 -20.85
CA ARG A 91 -8.49 -10.38 -19.88
C ARG A 91 -8.75 -8.87 -20.02
N LEU A 92 -8.43 -8.13 -18.95
CA LEU A 92 -8.49 -6.66 -18.98
C LEU A 92 -7.51 -6.14 -20.04
N MET A 93 -8.02 -5.46 -21.05
CA MET A 93 -7.24 -4.96 -22.17
C MET A 93 -6.90 -3.47 -22.01
N LEU A 94 -7.87 -2.70 -21.55
CA LEU A 94 -7.75 -1.27 -21.31
C LEU A 94 -8.55 -0.87 -20.07
N ARG A 95 -8.02 0.05 -19.30
CA ARG A 95 -8.70 0.72 -18.19
C ARG A 95 -8.56 2.23 -18.36
N GLU A 96 -9.69 2.92 -18.29
CA GLU A 96 -9.74 4.38 -18.21
C GLU A 96 -10.02 4.80 -16.77
N ASP A 97 -9.35 5.84 -16.31
CA ASP A 97 -9.53 6.44 -14.98
C ASP A 97 -9.40 7.97 -15.02
N GLY A 98 -9.41 8.62 -13.85
CA GLY A 98 -9.34 10.07 -13.74
C GLY A 98 -8.03 10.68 -14.26
N SER A 99 -6.98 9.91 -14.40
CA SER A 99 -5.66 10.40 -14.86
C SER A 99 -5.37 10.11 -16.33
N GLY A 100 -6.23 9.31 -17.01
CA GLY A 100 -6.05 8.92 -18.41
C GLY A 100 -6.47 7.51 -18.71
N ALA A 101 -5.57 6.70 -19.26
CA ALA A 101 -5.84 5.29 -19.53
C ALA A 101 -4.57 4.44 -19.51
N ILE A 102 -4.74 3.17 -19.20
CA ILE A 102 -3.67 2.16 -19.23
C ILE A 102 -4.10 0.95 -20.05
N GLU A 103 -3.27 0.57 -21.01
CA GLU A 103 -3.44 -0.61 -21.87
C GLU A 103 -2.49 -1.73 -21.44
N TYR A 104 -2.99 -2.95 -21.39
CA TYR A 104 -2.28 -4.12 -20.88
C TYR A 104 -1.97 -5.12 -22.00
N PHE A 105 -0.78 -5.71 -21.92
CA PHE A 105 -0.28 -6.76 -22.83
C PHE A 105 0.20 -7.94 -22.01
N TYR A 106 -0.17 -9.15 -22.42
CA TYR A 106 0.06 -10.35 -21.63
C TYR A 106 1.00 -11.35 -22.33
N GLY A 107 1.81 -12.02 -21.54
CA GLY A 107 2.58 -13.17 -21.96
C GLY A 107 1.72 -14.42 -22.07
N LYS A 108 2.35 -15.53 -22.45
CA LYS A 108 1.65 -16.81 -22.68
C LYS A 108 1.05 -17.42 -21.42
N MET A 109 1.60 -17.12 -20.24
CA MET A 109 1.12 -17.61 -18.95
C MET A 109 0.11 -16.63 -18.29
N GLY A 110 -0.14 -15.48 -18.90
CA GLY A 110 -1.08 -14.47 -18.40
C GLY A 110 -0.45 -13.38 -17.55
N GLU A 111 0.86 -13.40 -17.43
CA GLU A 111 1.64 -12.35 -16.81
C GLU A 111 1.60 -11.05 -17.65
N ILE A 112 1.62 -9.88 -17.00
CA ILE A 112 1.71 -8.60 -17.71
C ILE A 112 3.15 -8.41 -18.18
N VAL A 113 3.36 -8.39 -19.49
CA VAL A 113 4.70 -8.20 -20.09
C VAL A 113 4.93 -6.79 -20.60
N LYS A 114 3.87 -6.00 -20.77
CA LYS A 114 3.97 -4.60 -21.22
C LYS A 114 2.73 -3.83 -20.79
N THR A 115 2.91 -2.57 -20.41
CA THR A 115 1.83 -1.60 -20.27
C THR A 115 2.12 -0.38 -21.13
N ARG A 116 1.06 0.25 -21.62
CA ARG A 116 1.09 1.56 -22.28
C ARG A 116 0.16 2.47 -21.48
N ARG A 117 0.71 3.45 -20.80
CA ARG A 117 -0.05 4.37 -19.94
C ARG A 117 -0.03 5.77 -20.52
N THR A 118 -1.19 6.28 -20.91
CA THR A 118 -1.38 7.66 -21.36
C THR A 118 -1.93 8.48 -20.21
N MET A 119 -1.27 9.58 -19.93
CA MET A 119 -1.57 10.42 -18.77
C MET A 119 -1.87 11.85 -19.20
N ILE A 120 -2.83 12.44 -18.51
CA ILE A 120 -3.26 13.82 -18.68
C ILE A 120 -2.78 14.60 -17.48
N VAL A 121 -2.15 15.73 -17.73
CA VAL A 121 -1.79 16.73 -16.72
C VAL A 121 -2.36 18.06 -17.18
N PRO A 122 -3.14 18.76 -16.37
CA PRO A 122 -3.69 20.05 -16.74
C PRO A 122 -2.59 21.03 -17.19
N ASN A 123 -2.86 21.77 -18.26
CA ASN A 123 -1.94 22.73 -18.88
C ASN A 123 -0.61 22.13 -19.37
N GLN A 124 -0.58 20.79 -19.59
CA GLN A 124 0.58 20.08 -20.13
C GLN A 124 0.18 19.20 -21.32
N ALA A 125 1.14 18.89 -22.17
CA ALA A 125 0.94 17.94 -23.27
C ALA A 125 0.64 16.53 -22.72
N ILE A 126 -0.34 15.87 -23.34
CA ILE A 126 -0.64 14.46 -23.05
C ILE A 126 0.56 13.60 -23.44
N ALA A 127 0.97 12.74 -22.54
CA ALA A 127 2.15 11.88 -22.70
C ALA A 127 1.82 10.42 -22.45
N THR A 128 2.50 9.53 -23.20
CA THR A 128 2.33 8.08 -23.11
C THR A 128 3.66 7.43 -22.71
N TYR A 129 3.59 6.56 -21.72
CA TYR A 129 4.72 5.87 -21.14
C TYR A 129 4.56 4.36 -21.35
N VAL A 130 5.62 3.70 -21.81
CA VAL A 130 5.65 2.26 -22.08
C VAL A 130 6.61 1.61 -21.11
N THR A 131 6.12 0.66 -20.31
CA THR A 131 6.94 -0.17 -19.43
C THR A 131 6.82 -1.62 -19.84
N GLN A 132 7.94 -2.38 -19.82
CA GLN A 132 7.94 -3.78 -20.22
C GLN A 132 8.62 -4.65 -19.17
N TRP A 133 8.19 -5.91 -19.07
CA TRP A 133 8.72 -6.88 -18.11
C TRP A 133 8.97 -8.22 -18.78
N LYS A 134 9.96 -8.94 -18.26
CA LYS A 134 10.26 -10.32 -18.64
C LYS A 134 10.45 -11.15 -17.39
N TYR A 135 9.83 -12.30 -17.39
CA TYR A 135 9.83 -13.23 -16.26
C TYR A 135 10.49 -14.56 -16.62
N ASP A 136 10.95 -15.29 -15.61
CA ASP A 136 11.38 -16.68 -15.77
C ASP A 136 10.19 -17.65 -15.64
N SER A 137 10.46 -18.94 -15.76
CA SER A 137 9.45 -20.00 -15.62
C SER A 137 8.83 -20.12 -14.22
N HIS A 138 9.40 -19.46 -13.21
CA HIS A 138 8.88 -19.36 -11.84
C HIS A 138 8.17 -18.03 -11.58
N ASN A 139 7.90 -17.26 -12.64
CA ASN A 139 7.28 -15.94 -12.61
C ASN A 139 8.07 -14.90 -11.78
N ARG A 140 9.41 -15.05 -11.70
CA ARG A 140 10.28 -14.06 -11.09
C ARG A 140 10.71 -13.05 -12.14
N LEU A 141 10.75 -11.76 -11.77
CA LEU A 141 11.16 -10.69 -12.67
C LEU A 141 12.63 -10.80 -13.04
N LEU A 142 12.92 -11.04 -14.31
CA LEU A 142 14.29 -11.09 -14.85
C LEU A 142 14.73 -9.75 -15.42
N GLU A 143 13.82 -9.03 -16.06
CA GLU A 143 14.15 -7.82 -16.79
C GLU A 143 12.95 -6.85 -16.74
N MET A 144 13.24 -5.58 -16.56
CA MET A 144 12.29 -4.48 -16.69
C MET A 144 12.90 -3.45 -17.64
N ILE A 145 12.11 -3.00 -18.62
CA ILE A 145 12.47 -1.88 -19.50
C ILE A 145 11.63 -0.69 -19.07
N TYR A 146 12.31 0.33 -18.59
CA TYR A 146 11.72 1.59 -18.17
C TYR A 146 11.21 2.40 -19.36
N PRO A 147 10.31 3.36 -19.16
CA PRO A 147 9.80 4.18 -20.25
C PRO A 147 10.89 4.97 -21.00
N ASP A 148 11.99 5.27 -20.34
CA ASP A 148 13.17 5.91 -20.95
C ASP A 148 14.14 4.92 -21.63
N GLU A 149 13.67 3.68 -21.87
CA GLU A 149 14.39 2.59 -22.54
C GLU A 149 15.55 1.99 -21.71
N GLU A 150 15.79 2.42 -20.48
CA GLU A 150 16.76 1.75 -19.63
C GLU A 150 16.27 0.34 -19.28
N LYS A 151 17.15 -0.64 -19.52
CA LYS A 151 16.94 -2.03 -19.18
C LYS A 151 17.55 -2.32 -17.81
N VAL A 152 16.73 -2.78 -16.86
CA VAL A 152 17.19 -3.25 -15.56
C VAL A 152 16.98 -4.76 -15.46
N THR A 153 18.03 -5.48 -15.08
CA THR A 153 18.03 -6.94 -14.94
C THR A 153 18.22 -7.35 -13.49
N TYR A 154 17.59 -8.46 -13.13
CA TYR A 154 17.57 -9.01 -11.77
C TYR A 154 18.15 -10.43 -11.78
N GLY A 155 19.15 -10.68 -10.93
CA GLY A 155 19.79 -11.97 -10.81
C GLY A 155 19.44 -12.67 -9.50
N TYR A 156 19.23 -13.98 -9.56
CA TYR A 156 18.82 -14.79 -8.42
C TYR A 156 19.80 -15.93 -8.16
N ASN A 157 19.95 -16.31 -6.90
CA ASN A 157 20.65 -17.52 -6.53
C ASN A 157 19.77 -18.77 -6.73
N LEU A 158 20.34 -19.95 -6.50
CA LEU A 158 19.60 -21.22 -6.60
C LEU A 158 18.44 -21.35 -5.61
N GLY A 159 18.47 -20.61 -4.51
CA GLY A 159 17.37 -20.51 -3.53
C GLY A 159 16.27 -19.53 -3.93
N GLY A 160 16.40 -18.84 -5.08
CA GLY A 160 15.40 -17.84 -5.52
C GLY A 160 15.55 -16.45 -4.92
N GLN A 161 16.60 -16.21 -4.12
CA GLN A 161 16.87 -14.92 -3.52
C GLN A 161 17.60 -14.00 -4.50
N LEU A 162 17.23 -12.71 -4.51
CA LEU A 162 17.86 -11.70 -5.35
C LEU A 162 19.33 -11.47 -4.94
N THR A 163 20.24 -11.53 -5.88
CA THR A 163 21.68 -11.39 -5.63
C THR A 163 22.28 -10.10 -6.16
N HIS A 164 21.78 -9.60 -7.27
CA HIS A 164 22.26 -8.36 -7.91
C HIS A 164 21.19 -7.72 -8.77
N VAL A 165 21.34 -6.43 -9.03
CA VAL A 165 20.48 -5.63 -9.91
C VAL A 165 21.38 -4.79 -10.79
N ARG A 166 21.24 -4.94 -12.12
CA ARG A 166 22.05 -4.22 -13.10
C ARG A 166 21.18 -3.44 -14.08
N GLY A 167 21.45 -2.16 -14.20
CA GLY A 167 20.89 -1.28 -15.22
C GLY A 167 21.81 -1.17 -16.42
N TYR A 168 21.23 -1.00 -17.58
CA TYR A 168 21.95 -0.72 -18.83
C TYR A 168 21.15 0.20 -19.74
N LYS A 169 21.76 1.32 -20.08
CA LYS A 169 21.27 2.24 -21.10
C LYS A 169 22.45 2.63 -22.00
N SER A 170 23.13 3.71 -21.76
CA SER A 170 24.37 4.10 -22.43
C SER A 170 25.57 3.48 -21.75
N TYR A 171 25.51 3.40 -20.43
CA TYR A 171 26.48 2.70 -19.59
C TYR A 171 25.78 1.58 -18.80
N GLY A 172 26.58 0.59 -18.38
CA GLY A 172 26.10 -0.46 -17.46
C GLY A 172 26.42 -0.09 -16.01
N TYR A 173 25.41 -0.12 -15.13
CA TYR A 173 25.57 0.10 -13.70
C TYR A 173 25.06 -1.09 -12.92
N ASP A 174 25.92 -1.66 -12.06
CA ASP A 174 25.50 -2.67 -11.08
C ASP A 174 24.86 -1.97 -9.87
N TYR A 175 23.63 -1.42 -10.02
CA TYR A 175 22.94 -0.70 -8.94
C TYR A 175 23.10 -1.40 -7.61
N VAL A 176 22.96 -2.73 -7.65
CA VAL A 176 23.33 -3.62 -6.56
C VAL A 176 24.31 -4.65 -7.08
N GLN A 177 25.55 -4.58 -6.62
CA GLN A 177 26.58 -5.53 -6.99
C GLN A 177 26.39 -6.89 -6.30
N LYS A 178 25.98 -6.86 -5.02
CA LYS A 178 25.86 -8.08 -4.23
C LYS A 178 24.86 -7.89 -3.09
N ILE A 179 24.02 -8.89 -2.87
CA ILE A 179 23.22 -9.05 -1.66
C ILE A 179 23.63 -10.35 -0.99
N GLY A 180 23.91 -10.29 0.31
CA GLY A 180 24.20 -11.44 1.16
C GLY A 180 23.05 -11.72 2.10
N TYR A 181 22.81 -12.99 2.37
CA TYR A 181 21.81 -13.45 3.31
C TYR A 181 22.44 -14.37 4.35
N ASP A 182 21.91 -14.35 5.53
CA ASP A 182 22.31 -15.32 6.55
C ASP A 182 21.58 -16.66 6.34
N LYS A 183 21.91 -17.64 7.17
CA LYS A 183 21.26 -18.97 7.11
C LYS A 183 19.75 -18.96 7.40
N PHE A 184 19.19 -17.84 7.82
CA PHE A 184 17.77 -17.63 8.09
C PHE A 184 17.10 -16.72 7.04
N GLU A 185 17.82 -16.48 5.91
CA GLU A 185 17.37 -15.66 4.79
C GLU A 185 17.19 -14.16 5.11
N GLN A 186 17.68 -13.71 6.29
CA GLN A 186 17.74 -12.30 6.59
C GLN A 186 18.89 -11.65 5.82
N ARG A 187 18.65 -10.46 5.27
CA ARG A 187 19.71 -9.70 4.61
C ARG A 187 20.82 -9.39 5.61
N SER A 188 22.03 -9.84 5.33
CA SER A 188 23.21 -9.59 6.16
C SER A 188 24.18 -8.61 5.50
N TYR A 189 24.09 -8.42 4.19
CA TYR A 189 24.99 -7.59 3.40
C TYR A 189 24.33 -7.04 2.14
N LEU A 190 24.68 -5.81 1.79
CA LEU A 190 24.28 -5.16 0.55
C LEU A 190 25.42 -4.27 0.05
N LYS A 191 25.80 -4.40 -1.22
CA LYS A 191 26.82 -3.58 -1.86
C LYS A 191 26.28 -2.90 -3.11
N TYR A 192 26.45 -1.59 -3.17
CA TYR A 192 26.11 -0.75 -4.31
C TYR A 192 27.30 -0.52 -5.26
N CYS A 193 27.03 -0.09 -6.51
CA CYS A 193 28.11 0.17 -7.47
C CYS A 193 28.96 1.41 -7.14
N ASN A 194 28.45 2.33 -6.33
CA ASN A 194 29.19 3.48 -5.81
C ASN A 194 30.19 3.11 -4.69
N GLY A 195 30.34 1.81 -4.40
CA GLY A 195 31.22 1.28 -3.38
C GLY A 195 30.63 1.25 -1.98
N ALA A 196 29.45 1.84 -1.74
CA ALA A 196 28.81 1.79 -0.45
C ALA A 196 28.37 0.37 -0.07
N GLU A 197 28.61 0.00 1.18
CA GLU A 197 28.33 -1.32 1.72
C GLU A 197 27.50 -1.19 3.00
N THR A 198 26.45 -1.99 3.09
CA THR A 198 25.57 -2.06 4.26
C THR A 198 25.68 -3.43 4.91
N PHE A 199 25.86 -3.44 6.21
CA PHE A 199 25.98 -4.65 7.05
C PHE A 199 24.85 -4.69 8.06
N TYR A 200 24.23 -5.85 8.18
CA TYR A 200 23.14 -6.12 9.11
C TYR A 200 23.59 -7.22 10.08
N SER A 201 23.59 -6.93 11.37
CA SER A 201 23.86 -7.91 12.42
C SER A 201 22.62 -8.17 13.25
N TYR A 202 22.36 -9.43 13.53
CA TYR A 202 21.17 -9.85 14.27
C TYR A 202 21.52 -10.61 15.53
N ASP A 203 20.77 -10.37 16.59
CA ASP A 203 20.82 -11.14 17.82
C ASP A 203 20.66 -12.64 17.50
N PRO A 204 21.64 -13.50 17.87
CA PRO A 204 21.61 -14.91 17.52
C PRO A 204 20.41 -15.69 18.08
N GLN A 205 19.88 -15.25 19.24
CA GLN A 205 18.79 -15.95 19.93
C GLN A 205 17.40 -15.46 19.49
N ARG A 206 17.25 -14.14 19.29
CA ARG A 206 15.97 -13.49 19.05
C ARG A 206 15.81 -12.95 17.64
N ARG A 207 16.90 -12.96 16.87
CA ARG A 207 16.93 -12.51 15.48
C ARG A 207 16.52 -11.04 15.26
N ARG A 208 16.60 -10.21 16.31
CA ARG A 208 16.35 -8.77 16.22
C ARG A 208 17.58 -8.10 15.61
N LEU A 209 17.37 -7.02 14.89
CA LEU A 209 18.45 -6.20 14.38
C LEU A 209 19.26 -5.63 15.55
N GLN A 210 20.52 -6.01 15.65
CA GLN A 210 21.42 -5.57 16.72
C GLN A 210 22.26 -4.39 16.26
N ASN A 211 22.70 -4.43 15.00
CA ASN A 211 23.51 -3.38 14.41
C ASN A 211 23.18 -3.24 12.91
N LEU A 212 23.17 -2.00 12.43
CA LEU A 212 23.06 -1.59 11.04
C LEU A 212 24.16 -0.61 10.72
N ALA A 213 25.17 -1.05 9.95
CA ALA A 213 26.32 -0.23 9.59
C ALA A 213 26.38 0.03 8.09
N VAL A 214 26.78 1.24 7.71
CA VAL A 214 27.00 1.65 6.33
C VAL A 214 28.38 2.24 6.18
N ASN A 215 29.17 1.65 5.29
CA ASN A 215 30.45 2.16 4.85
C ASN A 215 30.29 2.78 3.46
N ALA A 216 30.76 4.00 3.31
CA ALA A 216 30.82 4.70 2.03
C ALA A 216 32.28 5.09 1.71
N LYS A 217 32.51 5.89 0.68
CA LYS A 217 33.87 6.30 0.27
C LYS A 217 34.70 6.93 1.38
N ALA A 218 34.06 7.72 2.24
CA ALA A 218 34.71 8.41 3.35
C ALA A 218 34.94 7.53 4.61
N GLY A 219 34.54 6.25 4.57
CA GLY A 219 34.53 5.33 5.71
C GLY A 219 33.13 5.05 6.21
N THR A 220 33.01 4.70 7.49
CA THR A 220 31.67 4.40 8.10
C THR A 220 30.90 5.71 8.29
N ILE A 221 29.74 5.80 7.66
CA ILE A 221 28.84 6.96 7.74
C ILE A 221 27.68 6.72 8.70
N MET A 222 27.31 5.46 8.91
CA MET A 222 26.26 5.04 9.86
C MET A 222 26.72 3.76 10.57
N ASP A 223 26.51 3.71 11.87
CA ASP A 223 26.78 2.53 12.72
C ASP A 223 25.78 2.49 13.87
N ASN A 224 24.51 2.12 13.51
CA ASN A 224 23.38 2.15 14.42
C ASN A 224 23.34 0.88 15.28
N ALA A 225 23.58 1.01 16.56
CA ALA A 225 23.40 -0.04 17.56
C ALA A 225 22.04 0.09 18.24
N TYR A 226 21.30 -1.02 18.36
CA TYR A 226 19.93 -1.10 18.88
C TYR A 226 19.89 -1.81 20.23
N THR A 227 19.16 -1.26 21.18
CA THR A 227 18.82 -1.95 22.44
C THR A 227 17.31 -2.12 22.55
N TYR A 228 16.89 -3.16 23.25
CA TYR A 228 15.50 -3.57 23.33
C TYR A 228 15.09 -3.94 24.76
N ASP A 229 13.83 -3.71 25.06
CA ASP A 229 13.24 -4.26 26.27
C ASP A 229 12.94 -5.78 26.14
N ALA A 230 12.32 -6.33 27.18
CA ALA A 230 11.95 -7.75 27.21
C ALA A 230 10.87 -8.13 26.18
N VAL A 231 10.02 -7.23 25.76
CA VAL A 231 8.97 -7.46 24.75
C VAL A 231 9.33 -6.95 23.35
N SER A 232 10.59 -6.55 23.16
CA SER A 232 11.20 -6.10 21.88
C SER A 232 10.82 -4.69 21.45
N ASN A 233 10.34 -3.83 22.34
CA ASN A 233 10.34 -2.41 22.03
C ASN A 233 11.77 -1.91 21.95
N VAL A 234 12.05 -1.02 21.01
CA VAL A 234 13.37 -0.38 20.89
C VAL A 234 13.54 0.61 22.03
N LEU A 235 14.55 0.41 22.86
CA LEU A 235 14.86 1.32 23.97
C LEU A 235 15.83 2.42 23.55
N SER A 236 16.76 2.11 22.65
CA SER A 236 17.69 3.10 22.14
C SER A 236 18.21 2.74 20.74
N VAL A 237 18.57 3.78 20.01
CA VAL A 237 19.35 3.69 18.77
C VAL A 237 20.52 4.66 18.93
N LYS A 238 21.75 4.16 18.71
CA LYS A 238 22.95 4.98 18.82
C LYS A 238 23.83 4.80 17.59
N ASN A 239 24.06 5.88 16.84
CA ASN A 239 25.04 5.91 15.76
C ASN A 239 26.42 6.15 16.31
N GLY A 240 27.29 5.13 16.23
CA GLY A 240 28.70 5.18 16.67
C GLY A 240 29.70 5.54 15.57
N ALA A 241 29.23 5.92 14.38
CA ALA A 241 30.12 6.30 13.27
C ALA A 241 31.05 7.46 13.66
N PRO A 242 32.28 7.52 13.14
CA PRO A 242 33.16 8.66 13.37
C PRO A 242 32.56 9.93 12.76
N LEU A 243 32.89 11.09 13.32
CA LEU A 243 32.49 12.37 12.74
C LEU A 243 33.10 12.51 11.34
N PRO A 244 32.31 13.01 10.35
CA PRO A 244 32.84 13.27 9.02
C PRO A 244 33.87 14.41 9.03
N GLN A 245 34.52 14.63 7.90
CA GLN A 245 35.41 15.78 7.74
C GLN A 245 34.61 17.09 7.78
N SER A 246 35.30 18.17 8.18
CA SER A 246 34.72 19.54 8.17
C SER A 246 34.02 19.86 6.84
N GLY A 247 32.85 20.46 6.93
CA GLY A 247 31.97 20.80 5.79
C GLY A 247 31.25 19.62 5.15
N LYS A 248 31.35 18.39 5.65
CA LYS A 248 30.59 17.21 5.15
C LYS A 248 29.40 16.89 6.04
N ALA A 249 28.33 16.40 5.43
CA ALA A 249 27.11 15.99 6.12
C ALA A 249 27.31 14.67 6.87
N GLY A 250 26.60 14.51 7.98
CA GLY A 250 26.60 13.34 8.83
C GLY A 250 27.10 13.62 10.25
N GLY A 251 26.94 12.67 11.14
CA GLY A 251 27.33 12.84 12.53
C GLY A 251 26.91 11.68 13.43
N GLN A 252 27.22 11.84 14.70
CA GLN A 252 26.82 10.90 15.75
C GLN A 252 25.45 11.25 16.27
N MET A 253 24.59 10.24 16.43
CA MET A 253 23.26 10.41 16.93
C MET A 253 22.92 9.38 18.00
N SER A 254 22.10 9.80 18.94
CA SER A 254 21.59 8.91 19.98
C SER A 254 20.13 9.22 20.25
N HIS A 255 19.28 8.20 20.20
CA HIS A 255 17.88 8.26 20.63
C HIS A 255 17.64 7.33 21.79
N SER A 256 16.77 7.72 22.72
CA SER A 256 16.27 6.89 23.82
C SER A 256 14.77 7.00 23.92
N TYR A 257 14.09 5.88 24.19
CA TYR A 257 12.64 5.73 24.16
C TYR A 257 12.12 5.08 25.44
N THR A 258 10.97 5.54 25.92
CA THR A 258 10.22 4.89 26.98
C THR A 258 8.77 4.64 26.56
N TYR A 259 8.16 3.66 27.17
CA TYR A 259 6.82 3.20 26.78
C TYR A 259 5.92 3.12 28.02
N ASP A 260 4.62 3.33 27.78
CA ASP A 260 3.61 3.10 28.81
C ASP A 260 3.27 1.59 28.97
N PRO A 261 2.42 1.19 29.93
CA PRO A 261 2.06 -0.21 30.13
C PRO A 261 1.34 -0.87 28.95
N LEU A 262 0.80 -0.09 28.00
CA LEU A 262 0.17 -0.56 26.76
C LEU A 262 1.16 -0.56 25.57
N TYR A 263 2.45 -0.36 25.85
CA TYR A 263 3.54 -0.29 24.86
C TYR A 263 3.44 0.87 23.88
N ARG A 264 2.68 1.95 24.22
CA ARG A 264 2.67 3.20 23.46
C ARG A 264 3.89 4.03 23.85
N LEU A 265 4.44 4.77 22.90
CA LEU A 265 5.61 5.64 23.15
C LEU A 265 5.21 6.76 24.13
N SER A 266 5.77 6.74 25.34
CA SER A 266 5.49 7.77 26.36
C SER A 266 6.48 8.92 26.35
N SER A 267 7.75 8.67 26.06
CA SER A 267 8.74 9.73 25.86
C SER A 267 9.88 9.32 24.95
N ALA A 268 10.53 10.32 24.37
CA ALA A 268 11.75 10.14 23.62
C ALA A 268 12.71 11.33 23.86
N THR A 269 14.00 11.04 23.76
CA THR A 269 15.04 12.06 23.71
C THR A 269 16.01 11.74 22.60
N GLY A 270 16.55 12.77 21.96
CA GLY A 270 17.60 12.59 20.96
C GLY A 270 18.68 13.63 21.07
N THR A 271 19.89 13.25 20.67
CA THR A 271 21.04 14.14 20.58
C THR A 271 21.77 13.91 19.27
N TYR A 272 22.30 14.97 18.71
CA TYR A 272 23.11 14.93 17.50
C TYR A 272 24.38 15.74 17.71
N ALA A 273 25.49 15.22 17.20
CA ALA A 273 26.78 15.90 17.13
C ALA A 273 27.41 15.73 15.75
N GLY A 274 27.44 16.81 14.98
CA GLY A 274 28.08 16.87 13.67
C GLY A 274 29.50 17.50 13.73
N THR A 275 30.07 17.73 12.54
CA THR A 275 31.33 18.50 12.42
C THR A 275 31.06 19.99 12.65
N ASP A 276 32.13 20.74 12.76
CA ASP A 276 32.10 22.22 12.83
C ASP A 276 31.25 22.75 14.01
N ASN A 277 31.26 22.00 15.14
CA ASN A 277 30.48 22.27 16.35
C ASN A 277 28.93 22.24 16.15
N LYS A 278 28.47 21.60 15.12
CA LYS A 278 27.04 21.36 14.94
C LYS A 278 26.51 20.43 16.02
N THR A 279 25.50 20.87 16.71
CA THR A 279 24.82 20.07 17.74
C THR A 279 23.33 20.26 17.68
N ALA A 280 22.58 19.21 18.06
CA ALA A 280 21.15 19.32 18.28
C ALA A 280 20.68 18.36 19.36
N SER A 281 19.54 18.69 19.97
CA SER A 281 18.86 17.82 20.91
C SER A 281 17.35 18.02 20.83
N TYR A 282 16.59 16.97 21.11
CA TYR A 282 15.15 17.09 21.29
C TYR A 282 14.67 16.29 22.49
N THR A 283 13.53 16.70 23.02
CA THR A 283 12.72 15.96 23.98
C THR A 283 11.31 15.84 23.45
N LEU A 284 10.68 14.67 23.62
CA LEU A 284 9.30 14.40 23.29
C LEU A 284 8.61 13.74 24.48
N ALA A 285 7.42 14.21 24.84
CA ALA A 285 6.55 13.57 25.83
C ALA A 285 5.14 13.43 25.28
N MET A 286 4.54 12.25 25.43
CA MET A 286 3.23 11.89 24.91
C MET A 286 2.29 11.46 26.02
N GLY A 287 1.03 11.90 25.94
CA GLY A 287 -0.06 11.46 26.80
C GLY A 287 -1.19 10.86 25.97
N TYR A 288 -1.84 9.84 26.52
CA TYR A 288 -2.89 9.10 25.84
C TYR A 288 -4.05 8.76 26.77
N ASP A 289 -5.22 8.59 26.19
CA ASP A 289 -6.38 8.05 26.92
C ASP A 289 -6.60 6.55 26.67
N ASN A 290 -7.69 6.01 27.18
CA ASN A 290 -8.03 4.59 27.09
C ASN A 290 -8.46 4.14 25.69
N MET A 291 -8.77 5.06 24.78
CA MET A 291 -9.08 4.80 23.37
C MET A 291 -7.86 4.95 22.46
N HIS A 292 -6.68 5.04 23.02
CA HIS A 292 -5.43 5.30 22.32
C HIS A 292 -5.39 6.67 21.60
N ARG A 293 -6.28 7.63 21.94
CA ARG A 293 -6.22 8.99 21.43
C ARG A 293 -5.10 9.74 22.15
N ILE A 294 -4.39 10.57 21.42
CA ILE A 294 -3.36 11.46 21.98
C ILE A 294 -4.04 12.58 22.75
N THR A 295 -3.71 12.76 24.01
CA THR A 295 -4.23 13.85 24.84
C THR A 295 -3.25 15.01 24.98
N SER A 296 -1.95 14.71 24.85
CA SER A 296 -0.89 15.73 24.86
C SER A 296 0.32 15.26 24.07
N LYS A 297 0.98 16.19 23.39
CA LYS A 297 2.28 16.02 22.75
C LYS A 297 3.12 17.25 23.03
N LYS A 298 4.29 17.08 23.63
CA LYS A 298 5.23 18.15 23.93
C LYS A 298 6.56 17.83 23.28
N GLN A 299 7.04 18.71 22.44
CA GLN A 299 8.30 18.52 21.72
C GLN A 299 9.13 19.80 21.80
N HIS A 300 10.35 19.66 22.29
CA HIS A 300 11.30 20.76 22.42
C HIS A 300 12.57 20.43 21.67
N LEU A 301 13.06 21.36 20.89
CA LEU A 301 14.23 21.23 20.01
C LEU A 301 15.21 22.34 20.32
N SER A 302 16.49 21.98 20.38
CA SER A 302 17.61 22.93 20.39
C SER A 302 18.61 22.53 19.34
N GLN A 303 19.02 23.46 18.49
CA GLN A 303 20.00 23.22 17.41
C GLN A 303 21.01 24.36 17.37
N THR A 304 22.29 24.04 17.11
CA THR A 304 23.38 25.01 16.89
C THR A 304 24.13 24.66 15.63
N GLY A 305 24.19 25.61 14.68
CA GLY A 305 24.92 25.44 13.43
C GLY A 305 24.35 24.42 12.43
N VAL A 306 23.12 23.90 12.63
CA VAL A 306 22.52 22.85 11.79
C VAL A 306 21.71 23.47 10.65
N GLN A 307 20.67 24.26 10.96
CA GLN A 307 19.82 24.89 9.97
C GLN A 307 20.33 26.28 9.54
N PHE A 308 21.04 26.98 10.41
CA PHE A 308 21.64 28.27 10.16
C PHE A 308 22.83 28.52 11.10
N ASP A 309 23.62 29.54 10.84
CA ASP A 309 24.73 29.97 11.74
C ASP A 309 24.14 30.60 13.00
N GLY A 310 24.07 29.84 14.08
CA GLY A 310 23.51 30.28 15.36
C GLY A 310 22.77 29.15 16.09
N THR A 311 22.11 29.49 17.20
CA THR A 311 21.32 28.57 18.01
C THR A 311 19.83 28.82 17.78
N LEU A 312 19.11 27.78 17.39
CA LEU A 312 17.66 27.73 17.32
C LEU A 312 17.11 26.94 18.51
N ASN A 313 16.23 27.55 19.27
CA ASN A 313 15.35 26.86 20.21
C ASN A 313 13.93 26.95 19.69
N ALA A 314 13.30 25.81 19.47
CA ALA A 314 11.95 25.72 18.96
C ALA A 314 11.19 24.59 19.68
N GLY A 315 9.88 24.65 19.64
CA GLY A 315 9.06 23.58 20.18
C GLY A 315 7.61 23.96 20.32
N TYR A 316 6.86 23.02 20.82
CA TYR A 316 5.43 23.17 21.03
C TYR A 316 4.95 22.27 22.16
N ASP A 317 3.89 22.72 22.82
CA ASP A 317 3.11 21.95 23.78
C ASP A 317 1.68 21.87 23.25
N LEU A 318 1.31 20.71 22.66
CA LEU A 318 -0.03 20.47 22.15
C LEU A 318 -0.91 19.81 23.21
N THR A 319 -2.13 20.33 23.37
CA THR A 319 -3.18 19.70 24.17
C THR A 319 -4.39 19.41 23.28
N TYR A 320 -4.77 18.15 23.19
CA TYR A 320 -5.82 17.68 22.28
C TYR A 320 -7.15 17.58 22.98
N THR A 321 -8.18 18.13 22.38
CA THR A 321 -9.57 18.03 22.84
C THR A 321 -10.40 17.37 21.75
N TYR A 322 -11.16 16.35 22.12
CA TYR A 322 -12.00 15.59 21.19
C TYR A 322 -13.46 15.97 21.33
N GLN A 323 -14.23 15.83 20.25
CA GLN A 323 -15.66 16.08 20.23
C GLN A 323 -16.39 15.14 21.19
N LYS A 324 -17.49 15.62 21.80
CA LYS A 324 -18.26 14.87 22.81
C LYS A 324 -19.56 14.28 22.25
N GLY A 325 -19.94 14.61 21.02
CA GLY A 325 -21.17 14.14 20.38
C GLY A 325 -21.14 12.65 20.09
N ASP A 326 -22.29 12.01 20.08
CA ASP A 326 -22.42 10.60 19.66
C ASP A 326 -21.92 10.44 18.23
N GLY A 327 -21.10 9.42 18.02
CA GLY A 327 -20.43 9.16 16.74
C GLY A 327 -19.26 10.09 16.41
N LYS A 328 -18.91 11.05 17.23
CA LYS A 328 -17.84 12.04 16.96
C LYS A 328 -16.65 11.98 17.91
N LYS A 329 -16.69 11.12 18.91
CA LYS A 329 -15.66 11.02 19.96
C LYS A 329 -14.24 10.70 19.47
N PHE A 330 -14.09 10.20 18.24
CA PHE A 330 -12.78 9.98 17.61
C PHE A 330 -12.20 11.23 16.98
N GLN A 331 -13.04 12.24 16.65
CA GLN A 331 -12.68 13.43 15.91
C GLN A 331 -12.13 14.52 16.86
N LEU A 332 -11.09 15.21 16.41
CA LEU A 332 -10.59 16.38 17.12
C LEU A 332 -11.65 17.50 17.10
N ASP A 333 -11.77 18.19 18.21
CA ASP A 333 -12.50 19.45 18.33
C ASP A 333 -11.54 20.63 18.24
N ASN A 334 -10.54 20.59 19.11
CA ASN A 334 -9.54 21.64 19.21
C ASN A 334 -8.18 21.06 19.65
N VAL A 335 -7.10 21.66 19.14
CA VAL A 335 -5.75 21.49 19.68
C VAL A 335 -5.26 22.85 20.15
N ARG A 336 -4.99 22.98 21.43
CA ARG A 336 -4.27 24.12 21.97
C ARG A 336 -2.78 23.91 21.68
N ASP A 337 -2.16 24.89 21.06
CA ASP A 337 -0.77 24.87 20.63
C ASP A 337 0.00 26.02 21.25
N ILE A 338 0.79 25.74 22.28
CA ILE A 338 1.74 26.68 22.81
C ILE A 338 3.04 26.46 22.03
N ASN A 339 3.23 27.32 21.04
CA ASN A 339 4.35 27.24 20.11
C ASN A 339 5.36 28.33 20.43
N TYR A 340 6.64 28.00 20.41
CA TYR A 340 7.71 28.96 20.54
C TYR A 340 8.83 28.63 19.56
N ARG A 341 9.31 29.65 18.91
CA ARG A 341 10.54 29.63 18.11
C ARG A 341 11.29 30.90 18.40
N THR A 342 12.51 30.77 18.92
CA THR A 342 13.33 31.89 19.24
C THR A 342 14.80 31.53 19.09
N GLU A 343 15.58 32.47 18.61
CA GLU A 343 17.04 32.41 18.59
C GLU A 343 17.62 32.69 19.98
N GLU A 344 16.79 33.24 20.88
CA GLU A 344 17.12 33.45 22.29
C GLU A 344 16.46 32.35 23.13
N THR A 345 17.00 32.06 24.29
CA THR A 345 16.38 31.09 25.22
C THR A 345 14.97 31.54 25.59
N PRO A 346 13.93 30.78 25.35
CA PRO A 346 12.57 31.18 25.67
C PRO A 346 12.42 31.28 27.20
N THR A 347 12.27 32.47 27.68
CA THR A 347 12.08 32.73 29.12
C THR A 347 10.61 32.65 29.52
N ASP A 348 9.70 32.50 28.55
CA ASP A 348 8.27 32.54 28.82
C ASP A 348 7.48 31.71 27.79
N SER A 349 6.94 30.60 28.23
CA SER A 349 6.09 29.69 27.44
C SER A 349 4.73 30.27 27.08
N THR A 350 4.43 31.48 27.51
CA THR A 350 3.12 32.14 27.28
C THR A 350 3.07 33.00 26.01
N ASN A 351 4.17 33.05 25.25
CA ASN A 351 4.36 34.03 24.20
C ASN A 351 3.53 33.81 22.94
N ILE A 352 3.15 32.54 22.60
CA ILE A 352 2.31 32.25 21.46
C ILE A 352 1.34 31.13 21.85
N ASN A 353 0.08 31.45 21.94
CA ASN A 353 -0.98 30.51 22.27
C ASN A 353 -1.90 30.40 21.02
N ASN A 354 -1.70 29.36 20.25
CA ASN A 354 -2.52 29.06 19.09
C ASN A 354 -3.63 28.09 19.50
N GLY A 355 -4.83 28.29 18.98
CA GLY A 355 -5.92 27.33 19.01
C GLY A 355 -6.21 26.87 17.59
N HIS A 356 -6.20 25.57 17.36
CA HIS A 356 -6.58 24.97 16.07
C HIS A 356 -7.94 24.30 16.23
N LYS A 357 -8.93 24.74 15.47
CA LYS A 357 -10.26 24.10 15.40
C LYS A 357 -10.35 23.22 14.18
N TYR A 358 -10.95 22.05 14.35
CA TYR A 358 -11.04 21.01 13.33
C TYR A 358 -12.50 20.76 12.98
N ALA A 359 -12.78 20.67 11.67
CA ALA A 359 -14.09 20.23 11.19
C ALA A 359 -13.94 19.06 10.24
N TYR A 360 -14.88 18.12 10.34
CA TYR A 360 -14.90 16.90 9.55
C TYR A 360 -16.19 16.80 8.75
N ASP A 361 -16.12 16.14 7.60
CA ASP A 361 -17.31 15.74 6.86
C ASP A 361 -18.03 14.55 7.53
N LEU A 362 -19.13 14.10 6.94
CA LEU A 362 -19.90 12.99 7.50
C LEU A 362 -19.21 11.62 7.32
N ASN A 363 -18.25 11.52 6.41
CA ASN A 363 -17.42 10.34 6.22
C ASN A 363 -16.23 10.30 7.19
N GLY A 364 -16.03 11.36 7.98
CA GLY A 364 -14.92 11.49 8.93
C GLY A 364 -13.60 11.95 8.31
N ASN A 365 -13.64 12.57 7.14
CA ASN A 365 -12.46 13.20 6.56
C ASN A 365 -12.33 14.62 7.13
N LEU A 366 -11.10 15.03 7.44
CA LEU A 366 -10.84 16.40 7.86
C LEU A 366 -11.03 17.34 6.66
N VAL A 367 -11.90 18.35 6.81
CA VAL A 367 -12.24 19.30 5.72
C VAL A 367 -11.77 20.71 6.02
N TYR A 368 -11.54 21.06 7.28
CA TYR A 368 -11.20 22.43 7.65
C TYR A 368 -10.40 22.51 8.94
N ILE A 369 -9.35 23.32 8.93
CA ILE A 369 -8.59 23.71 10.10
C ILE A 369 -8.59 25.24 10.15
N ASN A 370 -9.01 25.80 11.27
CA ASN A 370 -8.89 27.24 11.55
C ASN A 370 -7.88 27.43 12.68
N THR A 371 -6.82 28.18 12.40
CA THR A 371 -5.80 28.51 13.38
C THR A 371 -6.01 29.94 13.87
N SER A 372 -6.48 30.11 15.11
CA SER A 372 -6.43 31.37 15.81
C SER A 372 -5.08 31.53 16.51
N ARG A 373 -4.53 32.72 16.45
CA ARG A 373 -3.23 33.05 17.02
C ARG A 373 -3.38 34.26 17.98
N VAL A 374 -2.86 34.10 19.18
CA VAL A 374 -2.85 35.17 20.18
C VAL A 374 -1.43 35.67 20.34
N LYS A 375 -1.23 36.96 20.10
CA LYS A 375 0.05 37.65 20.29
C LYS A 375 0.43 37.75 21.77
N LYS A 376 1.70 38.04 22.03
CA LYS A 376 2.25 38.25 23.38
C LYS A 376 1.49 39.33 24.21
N ASP A 377 0.90 40.31 23.55
CA ASP A 377 0.10 41.37 24.16
C ASP A 377 -1.37 40.95 24.45
N GLY A 378 -1.73 39.69 24.20
CA GLY A 378 -3.07 39.15 24.41
C GLY A 378 -4.08 39.49 23.31
N LYS A 379 -3.67 40.17 22.22
CA LYS A 379 -4.54 40.46 21.08
C LYS A 379 -4.47 39.32 20.06
N GLU A 380 -5.61 39.07 19.42
CA GLU A 380 -5.65 38.13 18.29
C GLU A 380 -4.73 38.64 17.16
N ASP A 381 -3.97 37.72 16.56
CA ASP A 381 -3.21 38.02 15.38
C ASP A 381 -4.15 38.07 14.16
N GLU A 382 -4.08 39.12 13.38
CA GLU A 382 -4.82 39.29 12.14
C GLU A 382 -4.46 38.22 11.07
N LYS A 383 -3.42 37.44 11.33
CA LYS A 383 -2.99 36.31 10.50
C LYS A 383 -3.58 34.99 11.01
N ALA A 384 -4.90 34.91 11.17
CA ALA A 384 -5.57 33.64 11.23
C ALA A 384 -5.25 32.85 9.95
N THR A 385 -4.81 31.61 10.09
CA THR A 385 -4.53 30.74 8.95
C THR A 385 -5.68 29.77 8.78
N GLU A 386 -6.05 29.52 7.54
CA GLU A 386 -7.08 28.56 7.18
C GLU A 386 -6.51 27.47 6.27
N GLN A 387 -6.86 26.22 6.55
CA GLN A 387 -6.54 25.07 5.72
C GLN A 387 -7.86 24.39 5.37
N LYS A 388 -8.07 24.13 4.07
CA LYS A 388 -9.32 23.52 3.58
C LYS A 388 -8.96 22.30 2.74
N TYR A 389 -9.73 21.23 2.87
CA TYR A 389 -9.51 19.97 2.17
C TYR A 389 -10.78 19.51 1.50
N ARG A 390 -10.66 19.03 0.26
CA ARG A 390 -11.77 18.47 -0.49
C ARG A 390 -11.49 17.00 -0.80
N TRP A 391 -12.46 16.14 -0.55
CA TRP A 391 -12.38 14.69 -0.70
C TRP A 391 -13.40 14.19 -1.71
N ASP A 392 -13.07 13.09 -2.40
CA ASP A 392 -14.01 12.43 -3.29
C ASP A 392 -14.87 11.38 -2.56
N GLU A 393 -15.72 10.70 -3.31
CA GLU A 393 -16.66 9.68 -2.81
C GLU A 393 -15.97 8.43 -2.21
N GLU A 394 -14.72 8.19 -2.57
CA GLU A 394 -13.88 7.12 -2.02
C GLU A 394 -12.96 7.59 -0.88
N ASN A 395 -13.15 8.82 -0.40
CA ASN A 395 -12.34 9.46 0.64
C ASN A 395 -10.87 9.68 0.23
N ARG A 396 -10.62 9.95 -1.06
CA ARG A 396 -9.31 10.36 -1.58
C ARG A 396 -9.25 11.89 -1.63
N LEU A 397 -8.11 12.46 -1.25
CA LEU A 397 -7.93 13.92 -1.22
C LEU A 397 -7.84 14.48 -2.64
N LEU A 398 -8.81 15.31 -3.05
CA LEU A 398 -8.85 15.94 -4.39
C LEU A 398 -8.08 17.24 -4.44
N ALA A 399 -8.17 18.02 -3.36
CA ALA A 399 -7.50 19.31 -3.29
C ALA A 399 -7.26 19.72 -1.84
N ALA A 400 -6.21 20.52 -1.67
CA ALA A 400 -5.86 21.18 -0.44
C ALA A 400 -5.66 22.68 -0.69
N ASP A 401 -6.27 23.51 0.14
CA ASP A 401 -6.02 24.95 0.22
C ASP A 401 -5.24 25.25 1.50
N GLU A 402 -4.04 25.74 1.33
CA GLU A 402 -3.13 26.12 2.40
C GLU A 402 -2.95 27.64 2.38
N ASN A 403 -3.87 28.37 3.05
CA ASN A 403 -3.84 29.82 3.11
C ASN A 403 -3.90 30.53 1.73
N GLY A 404 -4.72 30.05 0.81
CA GLY A 404 -4.84 30.56 -0.54
C GLY A 404 -3.91 29.91 -1.56
N PHE A 405 -3.11 28.90 -1.16
CA PHE A 405 -2.28 28.11 -2.05
C PHE A 405 -2.96 26.75 -2.31
N VAL A 406 -3.44 26.54 -3.53
CA VAL A 406 -4.24 25.37 -3.88
C VAL A 406 -3.40 24.31 -4.58
N SER A 407 -3.43 23.09 -4.04
CA SER A 407 -2.88 21.89 -4.67
C SER A 407 -3.99 20.95 -5.10
N ASN A 408 -3.82 20.24 -6.22
CA ASN A 408 -4.82 19.33 -6.77
C ASN A 408 -4.21 17.95 -7.00
N TYR A 409 -5.02 16.89 -6.82
CA TYR A 409 -4.59 15.50 -6.86
C TYR A 409 -5.54 14.66 -7.70
N TRP A 410 -5.00 13.72 -8.48
CA TRP A 410 -5.75 12.71 -9.23
C TRP A 410 -5.26 11.33 -8.90
N TYR A 411 -6.15 10.38 -9.08
CA TYR A 411 -5.93 8.98 -8.72
C TYR A 411 -6.30 8.05 -9.87
N ASP A 412 -5.66 6.90 -9.92
CA ASP A 412 -6.09 5.83 -10.80
C ASP A 412 -7.25 5.02 -10.18
N ALA A 413 -7.70 4.00 -10.93
CA ALA A 413 -8.78 3.13 -10.48
C ALA A 413 -8.46 2.28 -9.24
N ASP A 414 -7.17 2.11 -8.93
CA ASP A 414 -6.71 1.37 -7.74
C ASP A 414 -6.57 2.29 -6.52
N GLY A 415 -6.80 3.59 -6.69
CA GLY A 415 -6.67 4.61 -5.64
C GLY A 415 -5.24 5.14 -5.45
N GLU A 416 -4.31 4.77 -6.33
CA GLU A 416 -2.94 5.29 -6.29
C GLU A 416 -2.90 6.70 -6.88
N ARG A 417 -2.21 7.62 -6.20
CA ARG A 417 -2.03 8.99 -6.68
C ARG A 417 -1.20 9.00 -7.97
N THR A 418 -1.73 9.61 -9.01
CA THR A 418 -1.12 9.64 -10.35
C THR A 418 -0.61 10.99 -10.75
N VAL A 419 -1.29 12.06 -10.32
CA VAL A 419 -0.91 13.43 -10.62
C VAL A 419 -1.07 14.27 -9.36
N LYS A 420 -0.09 15.14 -9.15
CA LYS A 420 -0.12 16.23 -8.18
C LYS A 420 0.23 17.51 -8.90
N THR A 421 -0.61 18.55 -8.80
CA THR A 421 -0.29 19.88 -9.32
C THR A 421 -0.44 20.90 -8.21
N SER A 422 0.47 21.87 -8.17
CA SER A 422 0.19 23.16 -7.54
C SER A 422 -0.41 24.10 -8.57
N GLY A 423 -1.15 25.10 -8.10
CA GLY A 423 -1.57 26.21 -8.95
C GLY A 423 -0.38 27.14 -9.30
N GLU A 424 -0.67 28.39 -9.64
CA GLU A 424 0.39 29.40 -9.86
C GLU A 424 1.23 29.66 -8.59
N ASN A 425 0.71 29.28 -7.43
CA ASN A 425 1.32 29.50 -6.13
C ASN A 425 1.35 28.18 -5.36
N GLU A 426 2.38 27.97 -4.59
CA GLU A 426 2.61 26.77 -3.78
C GLU A 426 2.88 27.18 -2.33
N ALA A 427 2.20 26.57 -1.38
CA ALA A 427 2.49 26.70 0.05
C ALA A 427 3.83 26.03 0.38
N ILE A 428 4.56 26.59 1.32
CA ILE A 428 5.81 26.04 1.83
C ILE A 428 5.67 25.76 3.30
N TYR A 429 5.87 24.50 3.69
CA TYR A 429 5.93 24.03 5.07
C TYR A 429 7.37 23.71 5.47
N VAL A 430 7.75 24.15 6.66
CA VAL A 430 9.02 23.78 7.28
C VAL A 430 8.68 23.14 8.62
N ASN A 431 9.09 21.87 8.80
CA ASN A 431 8.75 21.09 10.00
C ASN A 431 7.26 21.15 10.37
N SER A 432 6.39 20.95 9.39
CA SER A 432 4.94 21.02 9.52
C SER A 432 4.38 22.37 9.95
N GLU A 433 5.16 23.44 9.86
CA GLU A 433 4.70 24.82 10.05
C GLU A 433 4.65 25.55 8.72
N PHE A 434 3.54 26.25 8.46
CA PHE A 434 3.42 27.10 7.28
C PHE A 434 4.47 28.22 7.33
N SER A 435 5.37 28.21 6.36
CA SER A 435 6.51 29.15 6.27
C SER A 435 6.35 30.22 5.21
N GLY A 436 5.26 30.16 4.43
CA GLY A 436 4.99 31.11 3.36
C GLY A 436 4.53 30.42 2.08
N GLY A 437 4.68 31.10 0.95
CA GLY A 437 4.31 30.57 -0.35
C GLY A 437 5.30 30.98 -1.43
N ASN A 438 5.39 30.15 -2.46
CA ASN A 438 6.17 30.41 -3.67
C ASN A 438 5.20 30.83 -4.76
N THR A 439 5.40 31.99 -5.37
CA THR A 439 4.50 32.55 -6.39
C THR A 439 5.10 32.40 -7.78
N GLY A 440 4.24 32.17 -8.80
CA GLY A 440 4.65 32.10 -10.21
C GLY A 440 5.33 30.80 -10.62
N THR A 441 5.09 29.69 -9.90
CA THR A 441 5.69 28.38 -10.20
C THR A 441 4.62 27.29 -10.18
N ALA A 442 3.83 27.22 -11.24
CA ALA A 442 3.00 26.05 -11.44
C ALA A 442 3.89 24.79 -11.54
N ARG A 443 3.72 23.86 -10.64
CA ARG A 443 4.48 22.61 -10.61
C ARG A 443 3.54 21.42 -10.77
N PHE A 444 4.05 20.36 -11.32
CA PHE A 444 3.37 19.07 -11.29
C PHE A 444 4.35 17.93 -11.03
N SER A 445 3.83 16.87 -10.42
CA SER A 445 4.46 15.56 -10.35
C SER A 445 3.52 14.54 -10.96
N LEU A 446 4.04 13.78 -11.91
CA LEU A 446 3.32 12.77 -12.65
C LEU A 446 3.86 11.39 -12.25
N TYR A 447 3.09 10.65 -11.48
CA TYR A 447 3.45 9.31 -11.00
C TYR A 447 3.05 8.28 -12.06
N VAL A 448 3.93 8.09 -13.04
CA VAL A 448 3.70 7.14 -14.14
C VAL A 448 3.56 5.71 -13.60
N SER A 449 4.38 5.39 -12.61
CA SER A 449 4.39 4.13 -11.89
C SER A 449 5.26 4.31 -10.63
N PRO A 450 5.31 3.34 -9.71
CA PRO A 450 6.28 3.39 -8.61
C PRO A 450 7.73 3.52 -9.06
N TYR A 451 8.00 3.21 -10.32
CA TYR A 451 9.34 3.17 -10.90
C TYR A 451 9.76 4.47 -11.59
N LEU A 452 8.79 5.33 -11.95
CA LEU A 452 9.09 6.57 -12.69
C LEU A 452 8.14 7.69 -12.31
N VAL A 453 8.71 8.82 -11.89
CA VAL A 453 8.00 10.08 -11.62
C VAL A 453 8.54 11.12 -12.57
N ALA A 454 7.66 11.72 -13.38
CA ALA A 454 7.98 12.81 -14.28
C ALA A 454 7.54 14.15 -13.68
N GLY A 455 8.23 15.21 -13.99
CA GLY A 455 7.98 16.56 -13.50
C GLY A 455 8.10 17.60 -14.59
N GLN A 456 8.06 18.86 -14.17
CA GLN A 456 8.11 20.01 -15.04
C GLN A 456 9.44 20.08 -15.85
N GLY A 457 9.39 20.61 -17.04
CA GLY A 457 10.55 20.81 -17.92
C GLY A 457 11.13 19.51 -18.48
N GLY A 458 10.33 18.42 -18.51
CA GLY A 458 10.77 17.13 -19.01
C GLY A 458 11.74 16.38 -18.10
N LYS A 459 11.92 16.85 -16.88
CA LYS A 459 12.72 16.16 -15.87
C LYS A 459 11.95 14.95 -15.33
N TYR A 460 12.67 13.88 -15.03
CA TYR A 460 12.08 12.71 -14.40
C TYR A 460 13.05 12.05 -13.41
N THR A 461 12.50 11.26 -12.53
CA THR A 461 13.27 10.44 -11.60
C THR A 461 12.83 8.99 -11.74
N LYS A 462 13.78 8.11 -11.97
CA LYS A 462 13.57 6.65 -11.93
C LYS A 462 13.91 6.12 -10.55
N HIS A 463 13.13 5.13 -10.12
CA HIS A 463 13.36 4.44 -8.86
C HIS A 463 13.64 2.98 -9.12
N ILE A 464 14.72 2.49 -8.55
CA ILE A 464 15.11 1.07 -8.61
C ILE A 464 14.86 0.46 -7.22
N TYR A 465 14.29 -0.75 -7.20
CA TYR A 465 13.86 -1.42 -5.99
C TYR A 465 14.53 -2.78 -5.80
N VAL A 466 14.70 -3.16 -4.52
CA VAL A 466 14.96 -4.52 -4.08
C VAL A 466 13.82 -4.94 -3.16
N GLY A 467 12.96 -5.82 -3.64
CA GLY A 467 11.66 -6.06 -2.99
C GLY A 467 10.81 -4.78 -3.00
N SER A 468 10.29 -4.37 -1.85
CA SER A 468 9.55 -3.11 -1.68
C SER A 468 10.44 -1.92 -1.32
N GLN A 469 11.74 -2.13 -1.09
CA GLN A 469 12.65 -1.08 -0.68
C GLN A 469 13.22 -0.33 -1.89
N ARG A 470 13.01 1.00 -1.96
CA ARG A 470 13.69 1.89 -2.91
C ARG A 470 15.18 1.94 -2.56
N ILE A 471 16.03 1.61 -3.51
CA ILE A 471 17.48 1.55 -3.31
C ILE A 471 18.24 2.63 -4.04
N VAL A 472 17.75 3.04 -5.23
CA VAL A 472 18.36 4.09 -6.05
C VAL A 472 17.28 4.98 -6.64
N SER A 473 17.55 6.28 -6.65
CA SER A 473 16.87 7.24 -7.51
C SER A 473 17.86 7.76 -8.53
N LYS A 474 17.50 7.69 -9.82
CA LYS A 474 18.31 8.18 -10.93
C LYS A 474 17.54 9.28 -11.67
N LEU A 475 18.17 10.41 -11.85
CA LEU A 475 17.58 11.55 -12.54
C LEU A 475 17.72 11.39 -14.07
N GLY A 476 16.85 12.07 -14.79
CA GLY A 476 16.90 12.18 -16.24
C GLY A 476 16.15 13.41 -16.73
N ASP A 477 16.30 13.70 -18.02
CA ASP A 477 15.58 14.75 -18.73
C ASP A 477 15.11 14.26 -20.11
N LEU A 478 14.37 15.09 -20.85
CA LEU A 478 13.89 14.75 -22.19
C LEU A 478 15.04 14.41 -23.14
N ALA A 479 16.21 15.04 -23.03
CA ALA A 479 17.36 14.74 -23.89
C ALA A 479 17.91 13.33 -23.65
N SER A 480 17.80 12.82 -22.42
CA SER A 480 18.23 11.46 -22.04
C SER A 480 17.09 10.43 -22.13
N TYR A 481 15.86 10.83 -22.51
CA TYR A 481 14.70 9.96 -22.38
C TYR A 481 14.71 8.86 -23.44
N GLY A 482 15.02 8.92 -24.56
CA GLY A 482 14.83 7.93 -25.64
C GLY A 482 13.68 8.38 -26.55
N ALA A 483 12.60 7.61 -26.63
CA ALA A 483 11.41 8.01 -27.38
C ALA A 483 10.63 9.09 -26.64
N ASP A 484 10.34 10.22 -27.29
CA ASP A 484 9.56 11.31 -26.69
C ASP A 484 8.16 10.79 -26.29
N PRO A 485 7.78 10.83 -24.99
CA PRO A 485 6.52 10.29 -24.50
C PRO A 485 5.27 10.98 -25.08
N ARG A 486 5.42 12.21 -25.58
CA ARG A 486 4.36 12.97 -26.25
C ARG A 486 4.06 12.47 -27.66
N ARG A 487 4.99 11.70 -28.26
CA ARG A 487 4.88 11.14 -29.63
C ARG A 487 4.55 9.65 -29.67
N ILE A 488 4.50 9.00 -28.52
CA ILE A 488 4.09 7.59 -28.44
C ILE A 488 2.57 7.52 -28.62
N PRO A 489 2.04 6.58 -29.44
CA PRO A 489 0.59 6.41 -29.62
C PRO A 489 -0.12 6.25 -28.28
N TYR A 490 -1.26 6.90 -28.13
CA TYR A 490 -2.05 6.85 -26.91
C TYR A 490 -2.58 5.44 -26.62
N ALA A 491 -2.79 5.12 -25.36
CA ALA A 491 -3.45 3.89 -24.96
C ALA A 491 -4.88 3.86 -25.53
N GLY A 492 -5.26 2.72 -26.12
CA GLY A 492 -6.57 2.52 -26.74
C GLY A 492 -6.68 2.96 -28.22
N ASN A 493 -5.72 3.70 -28.79
CA ASN A 493 -5.79 4.13 -30.19
C ASN A 493 -5.47 3.00 -31.19
N GLU A 494 -4.78 1.96 -30.78
CA GLU A 494 -4.42 0.80 -31.60
C GLU A 494 -5.12 -0.49 -31.17
N ALA A 495 -5.91 -0.43 -30.09
CA ALA A 495 -6.48 -1.61 -29.47
C ALA A 495 -7.86 -1.90 -30.06
N ASP A 496 -7.93 -2.88 -30.96
CA ASP A 496 -9.14 -3.65 -31.30
C ASP A 496 -10.46 -2.81 -31.43
N GLY A 497 -10.38 -1.56 -31.97
CA GLY A 497 -11.54 -0.70 -32.22
C GLY A 497 -12.01 0.15 -31.03
N LEU A 498 -11.21 0.23 -29.96
CA LEU A 498 -11.51 1.12 -28.83
C LEU A 498 -10.94 2.52 -29.07
N THR A 499 -11.73 3.53 -28.66
CA THR A 499 -11.32 4.93 -28.71
C THR A 499 -11.53 5.56 -27.33
N VAL A 500 -10.48 6.15 -26.77
CA VAL A 500 -10.55 6.95 -25.53
C VAL A 500 -10.65 8.41 -25.90
N ASP A 501 -11.66 9.11 -25.39
CA ASP A 501 -11.81 10.55 -25.58
C ASP A 501 -10.94 11.33 -24.59
N TYR A 502 -9.65 11.47 -24.92
CA TYR A 502 -8.71 12.22 -24.09
C TYR A 502 -9.02 13.71 -24.00
N LYS A 503 -9.69 14.28 -25.01
CA LYS A 503 -10.11 15.69 -25.01
C LYS A 503 -11.20 15.93 -23.97
N ALA A 504 -12.21 15.07 -23.93
CA ALA A 504 -13.25 15.16 -22.91
C ALA A 504 -12.67 14.98 -21.50
N LYS A 505 -11.77 14.01 -21.30
CA LYS A 505 -11.08 13.80 -20.00
C LYS A 505 -10.26 15.03 -19.58
N TYR A 506 -9.51 15.61 -20.48
CA TYR A 506 -8.74 16.83 -20.20
C TYR A 506 -9.65 17.98 -19.77
N ASN A 507 -10.75 18.21 -20.47
CA ASN A 507 -11.70 19.27 -20.12
C ASN A 507 -12.32 19.04 -18.74
N LEU A 508 -12.63 17.79 -18.39
CA LEU A 508 -13.13 17.43 -17.04
C LEU A 508 -12.09 17.72 -15.95
N GLN A 509 -10.82 17.45 -16.22
CA GLN A 509 -9.75 17.77 -15.26
C GLN A 509 -9.56 19.29 -15.07
N ILE A 510 -9.57 20.08 -16.14
CA ILE A 510 -9.54 21.54 -16.04
C ILE A 510 -10.75 22.06 -15.26
N GLN A 511 -11.95 21.51 -15.52
CA GLN A 511 -13.14 21.91 -14.79
C GLN A 511 -13.04 21.55 -13.30
N SER A 512 -12.49 20.37 -12.96
CA SER A 512 -12.34 19.94 -11.57
C SER A 512 -11.43 20.89 -10.76
N ILE A 513 -10.39 21.45 -11.37
CA ILE A 513 -9.55 22.48 -10.74
C ILE A 513 -10.39 23.72 -10.43
N LYS A 514 -11.15 24.23 -11.40
CA LYS A 514 -12.02 25.40 -11.22
C LYS A 514 -13.04 25.17 -10.10
N ASP A 515 -13.61 23.96 -10.03
CA ASP A 515 -14.54 23.57 -8.98
C ASP A 515 -13.87 23.49 -7.60
N ASN A 516 -12.59 23.10 -7.52
CA ASN A 516 -11.82 23.12 -6.29
C ASN A 516 -11.61 24.56 -5.79
N TYR A 517 -11.14 25.46 -6.67
CA TYR A 517 -10.98 26.88 -6.32
C TYR A 517 -12.30 27.51 -5.87
N LYS A 518 -13.40 27.23 -6.59
CA LYS A 518 -14.74 27.70 -6.22
C LYS A 518 -15.19 27.16 -4.87
N THR A 519 -14.93 25.88 -4.57
CA THR A 519 -15.29 25.27 -3.29
C THR A 519 -14.55 25.91 -2.13
N PHE A 520 -13.31 26.32 -2.34
CA PHE A 520 -12.50 27.00 -1.34
C PHE A 520 -12.76 28.51 -1.23
N ASP A 521 -13.60 29.06 -2.10
CA ASP A 521 -13.87 30.51 -2.22
C ASP A 521 -12.60 31.30 -2.57
N ILE A 522 -11.78 30.75 -3.47
CA ILE A 522 -10.54 31.35 -3.96
C ILE A 522 -10.70 31.68 -5.45
N PRO A 523 -10.32 32.89 -5.90
CA PRO A 523 -10.34 33.25 -7.32
C PRO A 523 -9.40 32.34 -8.13
N TYR A 524 -9.91 31.76 -9.23
CA TYR A 524 -9.09 31.05 -10.20
C TYR A 524 -8.51 32.05 -11.22
N ASN A 525 -7.20 32.23 -11.18
CA ASN A 525 -6.48 33.15 -12.07
C ASN A 525 -5.67 32.43 -13.16
N GLY A 526 -5.79 31.09 -13.25
CA GLY A 526 -5.07 30.28 -14.24
C GLY A 526 -5.59 30.53 -15.66
N GLU A 527 -4.69 30.59 -16.64
CA GLU A 527 -5.05 30.58 -18.06
C GLU A 527 -5.20 29.14 -18.54
N ASP A 528 -6.34 28.84 -19.16
CA ASP A 528 -6.59 27.54 -19.80
C ASP A 528 -5.77 27.46 -21.09
N ASN A 529 -4.72 26.69 -21.09
CA ASN A 529 -3.95 26.42 -22.30
C ASN A 529 -4.62 25.30 -23.09
N ASN A 530 -5.44 25.67 -24.05
CA ASN A 530 -6.15 24.73 -24.92
C ASN A 530 -5.27 24.18 -26.08
N ASP A 531 -4.06 24.69 -26.27
CA ASP A 531 -3.21 24.29 -27.38
C ASP A 531 -2.68 22.86 -27.27
N TYR A 532 -2.63 22.32 -26.04
CA TYR A 532 -2.21 20.95 -25.74
C TYR A 532 -3.29 19.89 -25.98
N VAL A 533 -4.53 20.29 -26.25
CA VAL A 533 -5.72 19.42 -26.24
C VAL A 533 -6.14 18.93 -27.61
N ASN A 534 -5.55 19.42 -28.66
CA ASN A 534 -6.04 19.14 -30.02
C ASN A 534 -5.73 17.72 -30.53
N GLY A 535 -5.39 16.77 -29.67
CA GLY A 535 -5.23 15.34 -30.00
C GLY A 535 -4.16 15.05 -31.06
N GLN A 536 -3.73 16.10 -31.72
CA GLN A 536 -2.64 16.13 -32.69
C GLN A 536 -1.38 16.77 -32.14
N GLY A 537 -1.44 17.29 -30.93
CA GLY A 537 -0.30 17.92 -30.27
C GLY A 537 0.86 16.95 -30.25
N PHE A 538 1.94 17.32 -30.88
CA PHE A 538 3.21 16.62 -30.98
C PHE A 538 3.22 15.29 -31.78
N CYS A 539 2.08 14.67 -32.08
CA CYS A 539 2.07 13.52 -33.00
C CYS A 539 2.25 13.92 -34.46
N CYS A 540 1.95 15.15 -34.79
CA CYS A 540 2.04 15.68 -36.15
C CYS A 540 2.92 16.93 -36.17
N ASP A 541 3.49 17.21 -37.33
CA ASP A 541 4.25 18.42 -37.63
C ASP A 541 3.26 19.59 -37.73
N ASP A 542 2.98 20.22 -36.60
CA ASP A 542 2.08 21.37 -36.53
C ASP A 542 2.78 22.71 -36.88
N GLY A 543 4.08 22.64 -37.23
CA GLY A 543 4.89 23.80 -37.58
C GLY A 543 5.40 24.61 -36.40
N THR A 544 5.15 24.18 -35.16
CA THR A 544 5.64 24.88 -33.96
C THR A 544 7.13 24.61 -33.70
N PRO A 545 7.87 25.54 -33.08
CA PRO A 545 9.25 25.29 -32.64
C PRO A 545 9.40 24.11 -31.73
N GLU A 546 8.41 23.88 -30.85
CA GLU A 546 8.35 22.76 -29.91
C GLU A 546 8.19 21.42 -30.62
N ALA A 547 7.30 21.35 -31.63
CA ALA A 547 7.14 20.14 -32.45
C ALA A 547 8.41 19.85 -33.26
N ALA A 548 9.08 20.89 -33.79
CA ALA A 548 10.35 20.74 -34.49
C ALA A 548 11.47 20.25 -33.56
N GLN A 549 11.55 20.78 -32.34
CA GLN A 549 12.51 20.34 -31.32
C GLN A 549 12.23 18.90 -30.87
N ALA A 550 10.98 18.55 -30.60
CA ALA A 550 10.59 17.20 -30.23
C ALA A 550 10.86 16.19 -31.36
N LYS A 551 10.64 16.58 -32.63
CA LYS A 551 10.96 15.75 -33.80
C LYS A 551 12.47 15.56 -33.97
N ALA A 552 13.28 16.59 -33.70
CA ALA A 552 14.73 16.49 -33.71
C ALA A 552 15.23 15.54 -32.61
N MET A 553 14.66 15.63 -31.42
CA MET A 553 15.00 14.75 -30.29
C MET A 553 14.59 13.30 -30.57
N THR A 554 13.40 13.05 -31.13
CA THR A 554 12.93 11.71 -31.51
C THR A 554 13.78 11.08 -32.63
N ARG A 555 14.21 11.89 -33.63
CA ARG A 555 15.15 11.44 -34.66
C ARG A 555 16.50 11.04 -34.08
N ALA A 556 17.04 11.82 -33.15
CA ALA A 556 18.30 11.50 -32.50
C ALA A 556 18.22 10.15 -31.73
N ALA A 557 17.07 9.85 -31.11
CA ALA A 557 16.83 8.60 -30.42
C ALA A 557 16.62 7.41 -31.36
N SER A 558 15.91 7.61 -32.51
CA SER A 558 15.58 6.54 -33.46
C SER A 558 16.75 6.13 -34.39
N ASP A 559 17.69 7.05 -34.63
CA ASP A 559 18.81 6.84 -35.54
C ASP A 559 20.04 6.19 -34.86
N GLY A 560 19.93 5.72 -33.63
CA GLY A 560 21.06 5.16 -32.88
C GLY A 560 22.13 6.20 -32.50
N ASN A 561 21.90 7.48 -32.82
CA ASN A 561 22.74 8.61 -32.46
C ASN A 561 22.35 9.24 -31.09
N PHE A 562 21.70 8.45 -30.25
CA PHE A 562 21.42 8.87 -28.87
C PHE A 562 22.73 9.19 -28.17
N LYS A 563 22.98 10.48 -27.96
CA LYS A 563 24.09 10.93 -27.11
C LYS A 563 23.52 11.07 -25.70
N PRO A 564 23.87 10.16 -24.79
CA PRO A 564 23.44 10.30 -23.42
C PRO A 564 23.98 11.63 -22.88
N ASN A 565 23.15 12.31 -22.11
CA ASN A 565 23.66 13.35 -21.25
C ASN A 565 24.44 12.65 -20.14
N ASP A 566 25.77 12.58 -20.26
CA ASP A 566 26.65 11.91 -19.31
C ASP A 566 26.48 12.41 -17.88
N GLU A 567 26.09 13.67 -17.70
CA GLU A 567 25.82 14.24 -16.38
C GLU A 567 24.60 13.61 -15.72
N TYR A 568 23.48 13.40 -16.47
CA TYR A 568 22.28 12.76 -15.91
C TYR A 568 22.49 11.28 -15.66
N GLU A 569 23.26 10.57 -16.47
CA GLU A 569 23.62 9.18 -16.21
C GLU A 569 24.37 9.01 -14.88
N LYS A 570 25.12 10.01 -14.46
CA LYS A 570 25.86 10.06 -13.17
C LYS A 570 25.01 10.55 -12.01
N MET A 571 23.87 11.18 -12.23
CA MET A 571 22.96 11.65 -11.18
C MET A 571 22.18 10.49 -10.58
N GLN A 572 22.88 9.65 -9.83
CA GLN A 572 22.34 8.47 -9.13
C GLN A 572 22.53 8.67 -7.63
N PHE A 573 21.46 8.41 -6.87
CA PHE A 573 21.38 8.61 -5.44
C PHE A 573 20.95 7.32 -4.77
N TYR A 574 21.79 6.82 -3.87
CA TYR A 574 21.67 5.52 -3.20
C TYR A 574 21.18 5.70 -1.79
N TYR A 575 20.12 4.97 -1.42
CA TYR A 575 19.44 5.06 -0.14
C TYR A 575 20.07 4.14 0.90
N HIS A 576 20.33 4.70 2.07
CA HIS A 576 20.77 3.99 3.27
C HIS A 576 19.74 4.27 4.37
N PRO A 577 18.64 3.48 4.43
CA PRO A 577 17.55 3.72 5.37
C PRO A 577 17.88 3.23 6.78
N ASP A 578 17.09 3.74 7.74
CA ASP A 578 17.05 3.21 9.09
C ASP A 578 16.31 1.85 9.17
N HIS A 579 16.07 1.37 10.37
CA HIS A 579 15.35 0.10 10.61
C HIS A 579 13.86 0.12 10.26
N LEU A 580 13.27 1.29 10.10
CA LEU A 580 11.87 1.52 9.70
C LEU A 580 11.73 1.76 8.19
N GLY A 581 12.85 1.83 7.47
CA GLY A 581 12.89 2.16 6.05
C GLY A 581 12.93 3.67 5.76
N SER A 582 13.02 4.52 6.79
CA SER A 582 13.13 5.97 6.62
C SER A 582 14.49 6.34 6.01
N SER A 583 14.50 7.31 5.10
CA SER A 583 15.74 7.76 4.47
C SER A 583 16.64 8.46 5.48
N SER A 584 17.77 7.84 5.89
CA SER A 584 18.72 8.45 6.81
C SER A 584 19.94 9.04 6.10
N TYR A 585 20.58 8.29 5.24
CA TYR A 585 21.67 8.77 4.41
C TYR A 585 21.38 8.50 2.94
N ILE A 586 21.72 9.47 2.11
CA ILE A 586 21.72 9.35 0.65
C ILE A 586 23.15 9.59 0.18
N THR A 587 23.69 8.68 -0.65
CA THR A 587 25.00 8.87 -1.28
C THR A 587 24.88 9.02 -2.78
N ASN A 588 25.74 9.82 -3.41
CA ASN A 588 25.82 9.96 -4.85
C ASN A 588 26.60 8.79 -5.50
N LEU A 589 26.77 8.82 -6.81
CA LEU A 589 27.49 7.79 -7.57
C LEU A 589 28.98 7.68 -7.14
N ASP A 590 29.59 8.78 -6.67
CA ASP A 590 30.97 8.80 -6.19
C ASP A 590 31.12 8.26 -4.75
N GLY A 591 30.03 7.86 -4.10
CA GLY A 591 29.99 7.37 -2.72
C GLY A 591 30.08 8.47 -1.66
N GLU A 592 29.86 9.73 -2.04
CA GLU A 592 29.82 10.85 -1.09
C GLU A 592 28.39 11.06 -0.57
N VAL A 593 28.26 11.47 0.69
CA VAL A 593 26.96 11.79 1.29
C VAL A 593 26.39 13.06 0.65
N SER A 594 25.23 12.95 0.02
CA SER A 594 24.49 14.06 -0.58
C SER A 594 23.42 14.62 0.35
N GLN A 595 22.84 13.77 1.20
CA GLN A 595 21.80 14.16 2.16
C GLN A 595 21.92 13.27 3.42
N HIS A 596 21.77 13.88 4.58
CA HIS A 596 21.66 13.22 5.87
C HIS A 596 20.38 13.70 6.57
N ILE A 597 19.53 12.78 7.00
CA ILE A 597 18.23 13.09 7.58
C ILE A 597 18.01 12.22 8.82
N GLU A 598 17.57 12.85 9.90
CA GLU A 598 17.16 12.16 11.11
C GLU A 598 15.79 12.66 11.60
N TYR A 599 15.04 11.78 12.26
CA TYR A 599 13.63 12.03 12.57
C TYR A 599 13.35 11.99 14.06
N VAL A 600 12.40 12.82 14.49
CA VAL A 600 11.68 12.61 15.75
C VAL A 600 10.74 11.41 15.58
N PRO A 601 10.39 10.69 16.64
CA PRO A 601 9.65 9.42 16.55
C PRO A 601 8.42 9.37 15.62
N PHE A 602 7.66 10.45 15.53
CA PHE A 602 6.46 10.53 14.72
C PHE A 602 6.68 11.11 13.31
N GLY A 603 7.94 11.23 12.87
CA GLY A 603 8.27 11.51 11.47
C GLY A 603 8.54 12.98 11.14
N GLU A 604 8.51 13.87 12.13
CA GLU A 604 9.04 15.22 11.93
C GLU A 604 10.57 15.14 11.76
N VAL A 605 11.11 15.99 10.90
CA VAL A 605 12.55 16.02 10.64
C VAL A 605 13.27 16.66 11.84
N PHE A 606 14.23 15.93 12.42
CA PHE A 606 15.08 16.40 13.50
C PHE A 606 16.36 17.06 12.98
N ILE A 607 17.04 16.40 12.06
CA ILE A 607 18.24 16.88 11.38
C ILE A 607 18.06 16.72 9.89
N GLU A 608 18.45 17.75 9.14
CA GLU A 608 18.60 17.64 7.70
C GLU A 608 19.82 18.45 7.25
N GLU A 609 20.77 17.74 6.63
CA GLU A 609 21.94 18.32 5.99
C GLU A 609 21.96 17.97 4.52
N ARG A 610 22.18 18.93 3.66
CA ARG A 610 22.12 18.82 2.19
C ARG A 610 23.37 19.37 1.54
N ASN A 611 23.80 18.75 0.45
CA ASN A 611 24.85 19.32 -0.40
C ASN A 611 24.27 20.07 -1.64
N ASN A 612 22.94 20.27 -1.70
CA ASN A 612 22.19 21.00 -2.74
C ASN A 612 22.31 20.42 -4.16
N THR A 613 22.73 19.18 -4.34
CA THR A 613 22.75 18.55 -5.68
C THR A 613 21.39 17.99 -6.06
N TRP A 614 20.75 17.29 -5.15
CA TRP A 614 19.39 16.76 -5.24
C TRP A 614 18.93 16.27 -3.87
N ASN A 615 17.65 16.45 -3.58
CA ASN A 615 17.03 16.01 -2.34
C ASN A 615 15.88 15.05 -2.65
N THR A 616 15.82 13.97 -1.87
CA THR A 616 14.70 13.04 -2.01
C THR A 616 13.44 13.61 -1.34
N PRO A 617 12.26 13.51 -1.97
CA PRO A 617 11.00 13.79 -1.30
C PRO A 617 10.51 12.62 -0.43
N TYR A 618 11.17 11.46 -0.52
CA TYR A 618 10.80 10.24 0.22
C TYR A 618 11.58 10.16 1.51
N LEU A 619 10.91 10.50 2.62
CA LEU A 619 11.56 10.70 3.91
C LEU A 619 11.19 9.58 4.89
N PHE A 620 10.38 9.89 5.90
CA PHE A 620 9.96 8.96 6.95
C PHE A 620 9.22 7.74 6.39
N ASN A 621 9.60 6.53 6.79
CA ASN A 621 9.11 5.25 6.26
C ASN A 621 9.17 5.11 4.73
N ALA A 622 10.11 5.81 4.06
CA ALA A 622 10.22 5.93 2.61
C ALA A 622 8.95 6.51 1.94
N LYS A 623 8.11 7.23 2.68
CA LYS A 623 6.90 7.89 2.17
C LYS A 623 7.23 9.27 1.63
N GLU A 624 6.47 9.67 0.61
CA GLU A 624 6.61 11.01 0.05
C GLU A 624 6.07 12.06 1.02
N PHE A 625 6.90 13.04 1.31
CA PHE A 625 6.52 14.21 2.06
C PHE A 625 6.08 15.30 1.08
N ASP A 626 4.82 15.71 1.18
CA ASP A 626 4.24 16.78 0.39
C ASP A 626 4.55 18.13 1.09
N GLU A 627 5.58 18.82 0.61
CA GLU A 627 6.02 20.09 1.20
C GLU A 627 4.92 21.15 1.17
N GLU A 628 4.01 21.07 0.20
CA GLU A 628 2.88 22.00 0.03
C GLU A 628 1.78 21.85 1.09
N THR A 629 1.72 20.71 1.79
CA THR A 629 0.72 20.46 2.84
C THR A 629 1.34 20.09 4.18
N GLY A 630 2.62 19.79 4.21
CA GLY A 630 3.32 19.31 5.41
C GLY A 630 2.98 17.88 5.79
N MET A 631 2.35 17.10 4.91
CA MET A 631 1.86 15.76 5.17
C MET A 631 2.62 14.68 4.40
N TYR A 632 2.63 13.46 4.94
CA TYR A 632 3.11 12.26 4.25
C TYR A 632 1.97 11.55 3.52
N ASN A 633 2.19 11.21 2.26
CA ASN A 633 1.28 10.35 1.50
C ASN A 633 1.63 8.87 1.74
N TYR A 634 0.72 8.12 2.38
CA TYR A 634 0.88 6.68 2.62
C TYR A 634 0.13 5.80 1.61
N GLY A 635 -0.49 6.37 0.60
CA GLY A 635 -1.38 5.73 -0.37
C GLY A 635 -2.84 5.95 0.02
N ALA A 636 -3.40 5.09 0.87
CA ALA A 636 -4.81 5.20 1.27
C ALA A 636 -5.13 6.42 2.15
N ARG A 637 -4.14 6.96 2.87
CA ARG A 637 -4.34 8.09 3.79
C ARG A 637 -3.18 9.07 3.76
N TYR A 638 -3.46 10.30 4.21
CA TYR A 638 -2.45 11.33 4.50
C TYR A 638 -2.19 11.41 6.00
N TYR A 639 -0.91 11.51 6.35
CA TYR A 639 -0.42 11.52 7.72
C TYR A 639 0.21 12.86 8.06
N GLU A 640 -0.27 13.50 9.12
CA GLU A 640 0.27 14.77 9.65
C GLU A 640 1.24 14.47 10.81
N PRO A 641 2.57 14.63 10.61
CA PRO A 641 3.56 14.20 11.62
C PRO A 641 3.56 15.08 12.87
N ARG A 642 3.25 16.38 12.77
CA ARG A 642 3.17 17.27 13.94
C ARG A 642 2.03 16.88 14.85
N LEU A 643 0.85 16.59 14.30
CA LEU A 643 -0.29 16.09 15.07
C LEU A 643 -0.16 14.62 15.43
N SER A 644 0.70 13.87 14.74
CA SER A 644 0.85 12.42 14.87
C SER A 644 -0.44 11.63 14.56
N LEU A 645 -1.26 12.14 13.64
CA LEU A 645 -2.58 11.60 13.31
C LEU A 645 -2.79 11.48 11.80
N TRP A 646 -3.70 10.57 11.44
CA TRP A 646 -4.26 10.50 10.11
C TRP A 646 -5.29 11.60 9.86
N MET A 647 -5.41 12.06 8.61
CA MET A 647 -6.35 13.12 8.21
C MET A 647 -7.74 12.56 7.84
N SER A 648 -7.88 11.25 7.71
CA SER A 648 -9.13 10.57 7.41
C SER A 648 -9.27 9.28 8.23
N CYS A 649 -10.48 8.76 8.30
CA CYS A 649 -10.77 7.48 8.95
C CYS A 649 -10.01 6.34 8.28
N ASP A 650 -9.62 5.34 9.08
CA ASP A 650 -9.03 4.10 8.56
C ASP A 650 -10.05 3.38 7.66
N PRO A 651 -9.74 3.08 6.39
CA PRO A 651 -10.61 2.28 5.54
C PRO A 651 -10.94 0.91 6.14
N MET A 652 -10.06 0.40 7.03
CA MET A 652 -10.20 -0.88 7.74
C MET A 652 -10.64 -0.70 9.21
N GLN A 653 -11.20 0.45 9.58
CA GLN A 653 -11.56 0.82 10.95
C GLN A 653 -12.49 -0.17 11.65
N GLU A 654 -13.37 -0.82 10.91
CA GLU A 654 -14.30 -1.83 11.43
C GLU A 654 -13.59 -3.09 11.96
N LEU A 655 -12.33 -3.30 11.61
CA LEU A 655 -11.49 -4.39 12.14
C LEU A 655 -10.80 -4.01 13.46
N LYS A 656 -10.79 -2.71 13.80
CA LYS A 656 -10.09 -2.15 14.96
C LYS A 656 -11.00 -1.29 15.85
N VAL A 657 -12.18 -1.81 16.17
CA VAL A 657 -13.24 -1.08 16.88
C VAL A 657 -12.87 -0.50 18.24
N CYS A 658 -11.78 -0.96 18.86
CA CYS A 658 -11.28 -0.46 20.16
C CYS A 658 -10.14 0.56 20.04
N ILE A 659 -9.71 0.92 18.83
CA ILE A 659 -8.65 1.89 18.59
C ILE A 659 -9.23 3.07 17.80
N CYS A 660 -8.81 4.28 18.15
CA CYS A 660 -9.21 5.46 17.41
C CYS A 660 -8.78 5.37 15.94
N SER A 661 -9.71 5.60 15.00
CA SER A 661 -9.51 5.47 13.55
C SER A 661 -8.43 6.42 12.99
N TYR A 662 -8.04 7.43 13.74
CA TYR A 662 -7.02 8.40 13.36
C TYR A 662 -5.63 8.13 13.97
N THR A 663 -5.50 7.09 14.80
CA THR A 663 -4.23 6.77 15.48
C THR A 663 -3.21 6.16 14.51
N TYR A 664 -2.01 6.72 14.48
CA TYR A 664 -0.89 6.21 13.70
C TYR A 664 -0.15 5.11 14.45
N CYS A 665 0.06 3.95 13.79
CA CYS A 665 0.89 2.82 14.28
C CYS A 665 0.64 2.43 15.76
N ILE A 666 -0.62 2.47 16.21
CA ILE A 666 -1.02 2.17 17.60
C ILE A 666 -0.18 2.99 18.62
N SER A 667 0.19 4.21 18.27
CA SER A 667 1.03 5.12 19.07
C SER A 667 2.43 4.56 19.40
N ASN A 668 2.96 3.64 18.58
CA ASN A 668 4.33 3.12 18.71
C ASN A 668 5.07 3.12 17.35
N PRO A 669 5.41 4.31 16.81
CA PRO A 669 5.99 4.46 15.47
C PRO A 669 7.46 4.00 15.38
N ILE A 670 8.11 3.71 16.50
CA ILE A 670 9.51 3.20 16.52
C ILE A 670 9.58 1.70 16.22
N VAL A 671 8.45 1.05 16.30
CA VAL A 671 8.31 -0.40 16.21
C VAL A 671 7.45 -0.82 15.04
N TYR A 672 6.41 -0.05 14.77
CA TYR A 672 5.43 -0.32 13.72
C TYR A 672 5.55 0.70 12.60
N THR A 673 5.34 0.23 11.38
CA THR A 673 5.10 1.06 10.20
C THR A 673 3.75 0.68 9.61
N ASP A 674 3.09 1.61 8.95
CA ASP A 674 1.90 1.36 8.15
C ASP A 674 2.25 1.47 6.66
N PRO A 675 2.51 0.36 5.94
CA PRO A 675 2.98 0.44 4.56
C PRO A 675 1.98 0.99 3.57
N THR A 676 0.68 0.90 3.86
CA THR A 676 -0.41 1.22 2.91
C THR A 676 -1.39 2.27 3.42
N GLY A 677 -1.30 2.59 4.70
CA GLY A 677 -2.33 3.38 5.38
C GLY A 677 -3.56 2.56 5.81
N CYS A 678 -3.49 1.20 5.91
CA CYS A 678 -4.64 0.32 6.21
C CYS A 678 -4.42 -0.81 7.22
N LEU A 679 -3.26 -1.46 7.30
CA LEU A 679 -2.79 -2.54 8.22
C LEU A 679 -3.49 -3.94 8.30
N GLU A 680 -2.77 -5.00 8.45
CA GLU A 680 -2.38 -6.19 9.27
C GLU A 680 -2.79 -7.58 8.73
N SER A 681 -2.04 -8.70 9.12
CA SER A 681 -2.02 -9.98 8.40
C SER A 681 -1.59 -11.16 9.29
N THR A 682 -1.29 -12.33 8.69
CA THR A 682 -0.85 -13.56 9.39
C THR A 682 0.58 -13.43 9.91
N ASP A 683 0.80 -13.76 11.18
CA ASP A 683 2.11 -13.78 11.83
C ASP A 683 2.64 -15.19 12.01
N VAL A 684 3.89 -15.42 11.63
CA VAL A 684 4.58 -16.70 11.82
C VAL A 684 5.91 -16.53 12.50
N LYS A 685 6.25 -17.49 13.37
CA LYS A 685 7.55 -17.60 14.02
C LYS A 685 8.40 -18.59 13.26
N ARG A 686 9.66 -18.25 12.98
CA ARG A 686 10.63 -19.19 12.42
C ARG A 686 11.23 -20.06 13.51
N ASN A 687 11.26 -21.36 13.29
CA ASN A 687 11.85 -22.34 14.20
C ASN A 687 13.34 -22.58 13.86
N SER A 688 14.09 -23.13 14.82
CA SER A 688 15.52 -23.43 14.64
C SER A 688 15.83 -24.41 13.51
N ASN A 689 14.87 -25.24 13.11
CA ASN A 689 15.00 -26.21 12.01
C ASN A 689 14.60 -25.64 10.63
N GLY A 690 14.35 -24.33 10.55
CA GLY A 690 13.98 -23.65 9.31
C GLY A 690 12.49 -23.74 8.92
N THR A 691 11.65 -24.33 9.78
CA THR A 691 10.21 -24.33 9.60
C THR A 691 9.58 -23.08 10.23
N TYR A 692 8.31 -22.81 9.92
CA TYR A 692 7.55 -21.69 10.43
C TYR A 692 6.36 -22.19 11.25
N THR A 693 6.14 -21.63 12.42
CA THR A 693 4.95 -21.87 13.24
C THR A 693 4.03 -20.67 13.19
N VAL A 694 2.77 -20.85 12.84
CA VAL A 694 1.75 -19.80 12.90
C VAL A 694 1.49 -19.45 14.35
N VAL A 695 1.76 -18.22 14.74
CA VAL A 695 1.57 -17.72 16.11
C VAL A 695 0.38 -16.79 16.22
N ASN A 696 -0.04 -16.19 15.12
CA ASN A 696 -1.23 -15.36 15.04
C ASN A 696 -1.76 -15.36 13.60
N ALA A 697 -3.07 -15.35 13.45
CA ALA A 697 -3.74 -15.21 12.16
C ALA A 697 -4.98 -14.36 12.35
N LYS A 698 -5.16 -13.37 11.48
CA LYS A 698 -6.26 -12.41 11.54
C LYS A 698 -6.98 -12.36 10.22
N ASN A 699 -8.29 -12.18 10.24
CA ASN A 699 -9.10 -11.94 9.06
C ASN A 699 -9.26 -10.41 8.88
N ASP A 700 -8.18 -9.75 8.52
CA ASP A 700 -8.05 -8.30 8.44
C ASP A 700 -7.95 -7.76 7.00
N GLY A 701 -8.11 -8.66 6.01
CA GLY A 701 -8.05 -8.31 4.59
C GLY A 701 -6.64 -8.39 3.99
N ASP A 702 -5.58 -8.39 4.81
CA ASP A 702 -4.21 -8.59 4.35
C ASP A 702 -3.87 -10.08 4.27
N ASN A 703 -3.40 -10.52 3.14
CA ASN A 703 -3.00 -11.90 2.90
C ASN A 703 -1.52 -12.16 3.21
N ASN A 704 -0.74 -11.16 3.58
CA ASN A 704 0.68 -11.33 3.84
C ASN A 704 0.94 -12.23 5.07
N ILE A 705 1.99 -13.04 4.99
CA ILE A 705 2.49 -13.86 6.09
C ILE A 705 3.77 -13.21 6.60
N TYR A 706 3.66 -12.56 7.75
CA TYR A 706 4.78 -11.87 8.37
C TYR A 706 5.58 -12.76 9.30
N LEU A 707 6.89 -12.68 9.18
CA LEU A 707 7.77 -13.29 10.16
C LEU A 707 7.73 -12.50 11.47
N VAL A 708 7.46 -13.19 12.57
CA VAL A 708 7.63 -12.62 13.90
C VAL A 708 8.85 -13.21 14.59
N ASN A 709 9.47 -12.41 15.44
CA ASN A 709 10.56 -12.86 16.28
C ASN A 709 10.06 -13.81 17.40
N GLY A 710 10.98 -14.32 18.22
CA GLY A 710 10.67 -15.24 19.31
C GLY A 710 9.67 -14.72 20.36
N LYS A 711 9.27 -13.44 20.29
CA LYS A 711 8.30 -12.78 21.17
C LYS A 711 6.99 -12.41 20.49
N GLY A 712 6.75 -12.91 19.26
CA GLY A 712 5.53 -12.65 18.53
C GLY A 712 5.45 -11.29 17.82
N LYS A 713 6.57 -10.56 17.74
CA LYS A 713 6.63 -9.27 17.05
C LYS A 713 7.14 -9.46 15.61
N ARG A 714 6.47 -8.80 14.64
CA ARG A 714 6.86 -8.81 13.22
C ARG A 714 8.25 -8.23 13.02
N THR A 715 9.01 -8.89 12.15
CA THR A 715 10.37 -8.47 11.79
C THR A 715 10.42 -7.53 10.58
N GLY A 716 9.26 -7.26 9.96
CA GLY A 716 9.16 -6.59 8.66
C GLY A 716 9.32 -7.52 7.46
N GLU A 717 9.70 -8.78 7.68
CA GLU A 717 9.88 -9.76 6.61
C GLU A 717 8.54 -10.43 6.28
N ILE A 718 8.15 -10.38 5.00
CA ILE A 718 7.02 -11.10 4.43
C ILE A 718 7.54 -12.36 3.78
N ILE A 719 7.20 -13.52 4.34
CA ILE A 719 7.67 -14.83 3.84
C ILE A 719 6.77 -15.43 2.76
N GLY A 720 5.59 -14.88 2.57
CA GLY A 720 4.59 -15.35 1.62
C GLY A 720 3.27 -14.64 1.81
N THR A 721 2.26 -15.10 1.10
CA THR A 721 0.88 -14.67 1.33
C THR A 721 -0.01 -15.89 1.50
N THR A 722 -1.11 -15.73 2.23
CA THR A 722 -2.19 -16.71 2.26
C THR A 722 -3.08 -16.57 1.03
N LEU A 723 -3.79 -17.61 0.68
CA LEU A 723 -4.81 -17.54 -0.37
C LEU A 723 -5.99 -16.67 0.09
N ARG A 724 -6.29 -16.73 1.41
CA ARG A 724 -7.26 -15.88 2.10
C ARG A 724 -6.69 -15.47 3.47
N PRO A 725 -7.03 -14.27 4.00
CA PRO A 725 -6.49 -13.79 5.28
C PRO A 725 -6.70 -14.78 6.44
N TYR A 726 -7.77 -15.57 6.37
CA TYR A 726 -8.19 -16.50 7.42
C TYR A 726 -7.71 -17.96 7.23
N ASP A 727 -6.81 -18.24 6.28
CA ASP A 727 -6.33 -19.62 5.98
C ASP A 727 -5.83 -20.37 7.22
N PHE A 728 -5.12 -19.67 8.09
CA PHE A 728 -4.56 -20.23 9.32
C PHE A 728 -5.37 -19.90 10.58
N MET A 729 -6.54 -19.27 10.46
CA MET A 729 -7.39 -18.99 11.64
C MET A 729 -8.07 -20.24 12.14
N GLY A 730 -8.12 -20.37 13.45
CA GLY A 730 -9.01 -21.29 14.12
C GLY A 730 -10.46 -20.83 14.05
N THR A 731 -11.37 -21.67 14.53
CA THR A 731 -12.78 -21.31 14.70
C THR A 731 -13.20 -21.69 16.12
N ASP A 732 -13.95 -20.83 16.78
CA ASP A 732 -14.57 -21.11 18.06
C ASP A 732 -16.09 -20.91 17.99
N ASN A 733 -16.78 -21.46 18.96
CA ASN A 733 -18.21 -21.33 19.09
C ASN A 733 -18.52 -20.34 20.22
N GLN A 734 -19.08 -19.19 19.85
CA GLN A 734 -19.55 -18.21 20.81
C GLN A 734 -21.05 -18.00 20.62
N ASN A 735 -21.82 -18.26 21.68
CA ASN A 735 -23.27 -18.09 21.69
C ASN A 735 -24.03 -18.87 20.59
N GLY A 736 -23.54 -20.04 20.23
CA GLY A 736 -24.18 -20.89 19.21
C GLY A 736 -23.83 -20.52 17.76
N ALA A 737 -22.86 -19.62 17.50
CA ALA A 737 -22.34 -19.32 16.18
C ALA A 737 -20.82 -19.53 16.14
N PHE A 738 -20.32 -20.02 15.00
CA PHE A 738 -18.88 -20.15 14.76
C PHE A 738 -18.32 -18.84 14.24
N HIS A 739 -17.28 -18.35 14.90
CA HIS A 739 -16.53 -17.18 14.52
C HIS A 739 -15.08 -17.52 14.20
N PHE A 740 -14.44 -16.73 13.32
CA PHE A 740 -12.99 -16.81 13.15
C PHE A 740 -12.30 -16.36 14.44
N ASN A 741 -11.27 -17.09 14.80
CA ASN A 741 -10.57 -16.85 16.04
C ASN A 741 -9.06 -16.68 15.70
N ALA A 742 -8.47 -15.62 16.21
CA ALA A 742 -7.07 -15.23 15.98
C ALA A 742 -6.06 -16.03 16.81
N LYS A 743 -6.50 -17.06 17.54
CA LYS A 743 -5.60 -17.89 18.34
C LYS A 743 -4.66 -18.71 17.46
N GLU A 744 -3.50 -18.99 18.00
CA GLU A 744 -2.52 -19.89 17.40
C GLU A 744 -3.18 -21.21 16.99
N THR A 745 -2.94 -21.61 15.74
CA THR A 745 -3.45 -22.89 15.21
C THR A 745 -2.53 -24.05 15.58
N GLY A 746 -1.34 -23.76 16.11
CA GLY A 746 -0.30 -24.76 16.40
C GLY A 746 0.38 -25.37 15.18
N VAL A 747 0.09 -24.84 14.00
CA VAL A 747 0.58 -25.39 12.74
C VAL A 747 2.02 -24.96 12.50
N THR A 748 2.86 -25.94 12.18
CA THR A 748 4.23 -25.71 11.73
C THR A 748 4.39 -26.19 10.29
N PHE A 749 4.99 -25.36 9.43
CA PHE A 749 5.23 -25.69 8.03
C PHE A 749 6.65 -25.32 7.55
N ASP A 750 7.14 -26.03 6.53
CA ASP A 750 8.39 -25.73 5.83
C ASP A 750 8.06 -25.09 4.49
N ILE A 751 8.44 -23.85 4.28
CA ILE A 751 8.17 -23.11 3.04
C ILE A 751 8.79 -23.76 1.81
N ARG A 752 9.80 -24.61 2.00
CA ARG A 752 10.47 -25.36 0.93
C ARG A 752 9.74 -26.67 0.59
N LYS A 753 8.79 -27.09 1.41
CA LYS A 753 8.07 -28.36 1.32
C LYS A 753 6.55 -28.14 1.45
N LEU A 754 6.03 -27.22 0.65
CA LEU A 754 4.60 -26.88 0.63
C LEU A 754 3.80 -27.81 -0.29
N THR A 755 4.04 -29.10 -0.22
CA THR A 755 3.34 -30.13 -0.99
C THR A 755 2.90 -31.25 -0.07
N VAL A 756 1.85 -31.96 -0.47
CA VAL A 756 1.32 -33.09 0.28
C VAL A 756 1.30 -34.33 -0.59
N SER A 757 1.37 -35.49 0.07
CA SER A 757 1.18 -36.80 -0.55
C SER A 757 0.20 -37.59 0.28
N GLY A 758 -0.65 -38.37 -0.37
CA GLY A 758 -1.62 -39.20 0.29
C GLY A 758 -2.20 -40.27 -0.60
N THR A 759 -2.73 -41.31 0.02
CA THR A 759 -3.44 -42.41 -0.67
C THR A 759 -4.74 -42.66 0.05
N VAL A 760 -5.83 -42.69 -0.71
CA VAL A 760 -7.15 -43.00 -0.19
C VAL A 760 -7.73 -44.22 -0.89
N LYS A 761 -8.55 -44.99 -0.18
CA LYS A 761 -9.27 -46.13 -0.73
C LYS A 761 -10.76 -45.83 -0.70
N THR A 762 -11.42 -46.08 -1.82
CA THR A 762 -12.89 -46.17 -1.92
C THR A 762 -13.32 -47.62 -1.97
N GLU A 763 -14.59 -47.88 -2.07
CA GLU A 763 -15.10 -49.24 -2.31
C GLU A 763 -14.64 -49.83 -3.65
N ASN A 764 -14.34 -48.94 -4.64
CA ASN A 764 -14.09 -49.31 -6.01
C ASN A 764 -12.61 -49.30 -6.40
N ALA A 765 -11.82 -48.40 -5.80
CA ALA A 765 -10.44 -48.17 -6.25
C ALA A 765 -9.54 -47.56 -5.15
N THR A 766 -8.25 -47.55 -5.42
CA THR A 766 -7.23 -46.83 -4.62
C THR A 766 -6.68 -45.68 -5.41
N TYR A 767 -6.72 -44.48 -4.84
CA TYR A 767 -6.26 -43.24 -5.46
C TYR A 767 -5.12 -42.63 -4.67
N SER A 768 -4.01 -42.35 -5.34
CA SER A 768 -2.81 -41.75 -4.74
C SER A 768 -2.46 -40.42 -5.40
N VAL A 769 -1.94 -39.50 -4.59
CA VAL A 769 -1.33 -38.24 -5.07
C VAL A 769 0.02 -38.07 -4.39
N TYR A 770 1.02 -37.61 -5.12
CA TYR A 770 2.37 -37.41 -4.62
C TYR A 770 2.86 -35.99 -4.90
N ASN A 771 3.49 -35.37 -3.90
CA ASN A 771 4.07 -34.02 -4.01
C ASN A 771 3.10 -33.00 -4.65
N ALA A 772 1.84 -33.01 -4.22
CA ALA A 772 0.82 -32.15 -4.77
C ALA A 772 0.84 -30.79 -4.10
N ASN A 773 0.90 -29.74 -4.90
CA ASN A 773 0.48 -28.38 -4.50
C ASN A 773 -1.04 -28.28 -4.54
N ALA A 774 -1.59 -27.11 -4.16
CA ALA A 774 -3.03 -26.90 -4.11
C ALA A 774 -3.76 -27.19 -5.42
N GLN A 775 -3.19 -26.77 -6.56
CA GLN A 775 -3.77 -27.04 -7.88
C GLN A 775 -3.83 -28.52 -8.19
N ARG A 776 -2.72 -29.21 -8.05
CA ARG A 776 -2.64 -30.66 -8.34
C ARG A 776 -3.53 -31.46 -7.41
N LEU A 777 -3.71 -30.99 -6.16
CA LEU A 777 -4.63 -31.61 -5.21
C LEU A 777 -6.08 -31.39 -5.61
N LEU A 778 -6.43 -30.21 -6.11
CA LEU A 778 -7.76 -29.91 -6.65
C LEU A 778 -8.09 -30.78 -7.86
N ASP A 779 -7.18 -30.84 -8.84
CA ASP A 779 -7.33 -31.64 -10.06
C ASP A 779 -7.46 -33.14 -9.73
N TRP A 780 -6.66 -33.62 -8.77
CA TRP A 780 -6.73 -35.01 -8.27
C TRP A 780 -8.10 -35.29 -7.64
N GLY A 781 -8.60 -34.41 -6.78
CA GLY A 781 -9.90 -34.57 -6.12
C GLY A 781 -11.08 -34.57 -7.11
N GLN A 782 -11.01 -33.73 -8.15
CA GLN A 782 -11.99 -33.73 -9.25
C GLN A 782 -11.89 -35.01 -10.11
N SER A 783 -10.69 -35.49 -10.38
CA SER A 783 -10.48 -36.74 -11.15
C SER A 783 -10.96 -37.95 -10.39
N LEU A 784 -10.73 -38.03 -9.08
CA LEU A 784 -11.25 -39.07 -8.22
C LEU A 784 -12.80 -39.10 -8.26
N PHE A 785 -13.43 -37.96 -8.08
CA PHE A 785 -14.88 -37.83 -8.12
C PHE A 785 -15.45 -38.29 -9.47
N LYS A 786 -14.89 -37.83 -10.58
CA LYS A 786 -15.30 -38.23 -11.94
C LYS A 786 -15.15 -39.76 -12.15
N SER A 787 -14.07 -40.35 -11.67
CA SER A 787 -13.84 -41.78 -11.77
C SER A 787 -14.86 -42.60 -10.98
N GLU A 788 -15.17 -42.17 -9.76
CA GLU A 788 -16.19 -42.84 -8.93
C GLU A 788 -17.60 -42.65 -9.48
N LEU A 789 -17.93 -41.50 -10.11
CA LEU A 789 -19.17 -41.31 -10.84
C LEU A 789 -19.29 -42.29 -12.03
N GLN A 790 -18.23 -42.52 -12.78
CA GLN A 790 -18.23 -43.49 -13.88
C GLN A 790 -18.42 -44.91 -13.38
N LEU A 791 -17.76 -45.29 -12.28
CA LEU A 791 -17.84 -46.62 -11.70
C LEU A 791 -19.22 -46.91 -11.06
N LYS A 792 -19.81 -45.93 -10.40
CA LYS A 792 -21.14 -46.07 -9.76
C LYS A 792 -22.29 -45.79 -10.74
N SER A 793 -22.01 -45.18 -11.90
CA SER A 793 -22.98 -44.89 -13.00
C SER A 793 -24.36 -44.41 -12.51
N PRO A 794 -24.45 -43.32 -11.73
CA PRO A 794 -25.76 -42.88 -11.23
C PRO A 794 -26.60 -42.28 -12.37
N TRP A 795 -27.85 -42.68 -12.42
CA TRP A 795 -28.80 -42.28 -13.48
C TRP A 795 -29.51 -40.95 -13.22
N THR A 796 -29.36 -40.40 -12.04
CA THR A 796 -30.04 -39.18 -11.62
C THR A 796 -29.10 -38.21 -10.90
N PHE A 797 -29.44 -36.92 -10.97
CA PHE A 797 -28.79 -35.90 -10.22
C PHE A 797 -28.69 -36.19 -8.70
N TYR A 798 -29.72 -36.74 -8.08
CA TYR A 798 -29.67 -37.13 -6.68
C TYR A 798 -28.67 -38.27 -6.43
N GLY A 799 -28.55 -39.19 -7.40
CA GLY A 799 -27.50 -40.23 -7.34
C GLY A 799 -26.08 -39.66 -7.41
N GLU A 800 -25.82 -38.63 -8.24
CA GLU A 800 -24.52 -37.94 -8.28
C GLU A 800 -24.21 -37.22 -6.96
N LEU A 801 -25.19 -36.56 -6.37
CA LEU A 801 -25.05 -35.92 -5.04
C LEU A 801 -24.80 -36.94 -3.93
N GLU A 802 -25.40 -38.14 -3.99
CA GLU A 802 -25.13 -39.21 -3.02
C GLU A 802 -23.71 -39.76 -3.14
N VAL A 803 -23.19 -39.91 -4.38
CA VAL A 803 -21.79 -40.26 -4.62
C VAL A 803 -20.87 -39.18 -4.04
N LEU A 804 -21.12 -37.89 -4.30
CA LEU A 804 -20.35 -36.79 -3.75
C LEU A 804 -20.39 -36.79 -2.22
N ARG A 805 -21.59 -37.00 -1.63
CA ARG A 805 -21.79 -37.07 -0.17
C ARG A 805 -21.00 -38.21 0.45
N SER A 806 -21.05 -39.41 -0.14
CA SER A 806 -20.31 -40.58 0.37
C SER A 806 -18.79 -40.38 0.33
N LEU A 807 -18.28 -39.68 -0.68
CA LEU A 807 -16.85 -39.38 -0.82
C LEU A 807 -16.38 -38.21 0.06
N SER A 808 -17.26 -37.28 0.42
CA SER A 808 -16.92 -36.05 1.15
C SER A 808 -17.36 -36.05 2.61
N ALA A 809 -17.98 -37.13 3.10
CA ALA A 809 -18.30 -37.30 4.51
C ALA A 809 -17.03 -37.27 5.38
N ASN A 810 -17.18 -37.01 6.67
CA ASN A 810 -16.07 -37.05 7.63
C ASN A 810 -15.33 -38.41 7.54
N ASN A 811 -14.01 -38.34 7.38
CA ASN A 811 -13.10 -39.47 7.14
C ASN A 811 -13.28 -40.22 5.82
N ALA A 812 -14.01 -39.65 4.86
CA ALA A 812 -14.14 -40.25 3.54
C ALA A 812 -12.99 -39.80 2.58
N ALA A 813 -12.97 -40.37 1.37
CA ALA A 813 -11.85 -40.20 0.44
C ALA A 813 -11.48 -38.76 0.08
N LEU A 814 -12.48 -37.88 -0.06
CA LEU A 814 -12.25 -36.44 -0.36
C LEU A 814 -12.15 -35.57 0.90
N ASP A 815 -12.27 -36.15 2.08
CA ASP A 815 -11.93 -35.44 3.34
C ASP A 815 -10.40 -35.44 3.55
N VAL A 816 -9.68 -34.80 2.62
CA VAL A 816 -8.21 -34.82 2.53
C VAL A 816 -7.52 -34.35 3.80
N LYS A 817 -8.19 -33.47 4.58
CA LYS A 817 -7.68 -32.99 5.88
C LYS A 817 -7.51 -34.11 6.91
N VAL A 818 -8.23 -35.20 6.78
CA VAL A 818 -8.17 -36.37 7.66
C VAL A 818 -7.61 -37.58 6.95
N SER A 819 -8.05 -37.83 5.71
CA SER A 819 -7.70 -39.05 4.95
C SER A 819 -6.20 -39.16 4.62
N PHE A 820 -5.47 -38.06 4.58
CA PHE A 820 -4.00 -38.09 4.39
C PHE A 820 -3.21 -38.23 5.69
N GLY A 821 -3.88 -38.34 6.84
CA GLY A 821 -3.22 -38.49 8.15
C GLY A 821 -2.37 -37.28 8.57
N GLN A 822 -2.68 -36.11 8.05
CA GLN A 822 -1.95 -34.87 8.33
C GLN A 822 -2.82 -33.88 9.13
N HIS A 823 -2.18 -32.89 9.72
CA HIS A 823 -2.89 -31.82 10.44
C HIS A 823 -3.79 -31.01 9.48
N PRO A 824 -5.06 -30.68 9.85
CA PRO A 824 -5.98 -29.95 8.98
C PRO A 824 -5.43 -28.62 8.43
N TYR A 825 -4.58 -27.95 9.18
CA TYR A 825 -3.94 -26.70 8.79
C TYR A 825 -2.54 -26.90 8.16
N THR A 826 -2.19 -28.11 7.70
CA THR A 826 -0.94 -28.33 6.94
C THR A 826 -0.88 -27.37 5.75
N ALA A 827 0.19 -26.60 5.68
CA ALA A 827 0.39 -25.57 4.65
C ALA A 827 0.74 -26.18 3.29
N ILE A 828 0.11 -25.67 2.25
CA ILE A 828 0.25 -26.13 0.86
C ILE A 828 0.47 -24.92 -0.05
N ASN A 829 1.37 -25.03 -1.02
CA ASN A 829 1.59 -24.02 -2.03
C ASN A 829 0.36 -23.85 -2.94
N ALA A 830 -0.22 -22.68 -2.97
CA ALA A 830 -1.35 -22.29 -3.81
C ALA A 830 -0.95 -21.38 -4.99
N GLY A 831 0.34 -21.29 -5.31
CA GLY A 831 0.88 -20.46 -6.38
C GLY A 831 1.94 -19.49 -5.88
N THR A 832 2.18 -18.46 -6.65
CA THR A 832 3.19 -17.42 -6.36
C THR A 832 2.60 -16.05 -6.64
N ASN A 833 2.95 -15.07 -5.84
CA ASN A 833 2.55 -13.69 -6.08
C ASN A 833 3.37 -13.03 -7.18
N SER A 834 2.92 -11.86 -7.62
CA SER A 834 3.65 -11.02 -8.59
C SER A 834 5.07 -10.64 -8.16
N ASN A 835 5.32 -10.57 -6.84
CA ASN A 835 6.63 -10.29 -6.27
C ASN A 835 7.48 -11.56 -6.01
N GLY A 836 7.05 -12.74 -6.47
CA GLY A 836 7.76 -14.01 -6.32
C GLY A 836 7.59 -14.70 -4.96
N THR A 837 6.83 -14.14 -4.02
CA THR A 837 6.56 -14.80 -2.74
C THR A 837 5.50 -15.89 -2.89
N PRO A 838 5.60 -17.03 -2.16
CA PRO A 838 4.63 -18.11 -2.27
C PRO A 838 3.26 -17.69 -1.74
N LYS A 839 2.20 -18.08 -2.45
CA LYS A 839 0.85 -18.14 -1.91
C LYS A 839 0.67 -19.46 -1.18
N ILE A 840 0.18 -19.40 0.03
CA ILE A 840 0.05 -20.57 0.91
C ILE A 840 -1.43 -20.70 1.31
N THR A 841 -1.93 -21.92 1.28
CA THR A 841 -3.25 -22.29 1.84
C THR A 841 -3.12 -23.51 2.74
N THR A 842 -4.22 -24.00 3.25
CA THR A 842 -4.21 -25.16 4.17
C THR A 842 -4.91 -26.38 3.59
N LEU A 843 -4.57 -27.55 4.09
CA LEU A 843 -5.22 -28.80 3.69
C LEU A 843 -6.73 -28.77 4.00
N ARG A 844 -7.16 -28.11 5.07
CA ARG A 844 -8.57 -27.88 5.40
C ARG A 844 -9.28 -27.02 4.34
N ALA A 845 -8.65 -25.92 3.90
CA ALA A 845 -9.16 -25.09 2.84
C ALA A 845 -9.31 -25.87 1.52
N MET A 846 -8.29 -26.66 1.18
CA MET A 846 -8.30 -27.48 -0.05
C MET A 846 -9.39 -28.55 -0.04
N GLY A 847 -9.62 -29.23 1.06
CA GLY A 847 -10.74 -30.20 1.17
C GLY A 847 -12.09 -29.56 0.88
N ASN A 848 -12.33 -28.38 1.43
CA ASN A 848 -13.57 -27.62 1.19
C ASN A 848 -13.66 -27.10 -0.28
N MET A 849 -12.55 -26.66 -0.88
CA MET A 849 -12.51 -26.24 -2.29
C MET A 849 -12.74 -27.40 -3.24
N ILE A 850 -12.17 -28.58 -2.98
CA ILE A 850 -12.39 -29.80 -3.77
C ILE A 850 -13.89 -30.16 -3.73
N PHE A 851 -14.51 -30.11 -2.56
CA PHE A 851 -15.94 -30.33 -2.44
C PHE A 851 -16.74 -29.35 -3.28
N GLY A 852 -16.47 -28.03 -3.17
CA GLY A 852 -17.15 -26.99 -3.94
C GLY A 852 -16.99 -27.16 -5.45
N ALA A 853 -15.77 -27.48 -5.92
CA ALA A 853 -15.49 -27.75 -7.33
C ALA A 853 -16.21 -28.99 -7.86
N ASN A 854 -16.33 -30.04 -7.06
CA ASN A 854 -17.09 -31.23 -7.41
C ASN A 854 -18.60 -30.97 -7.43
N VAL A 855 -19.14 -30.17 -6.52
CA VAL A 855 -20.52 -29.65 -6.59
C VAL A 855 -20.76 -28.91 -7.91
N HIS A 856 -19.81 -28.08 -8.33
CA HIS A 856 -19.90 -27.38 -9.62
C HIS A 856 -19.95 -28.35 -10.80
N SER A 857 -19.25 -29.47 -10.75
CA SER A 857 -19.19 -30.45 -11.85
C SER A 857 -20.44 -31.34 -11.96
N THR A 858 -21.30 -31.41 -10.93
CA THR A 858 -22.57 -32.17 -10.94
C THR A 858 -23.75 -31.38 -11.55
N LYS A 859 -23.52 -30.24 -12.17
CA LYS A 859 -24.57 -29.37 -12.72
C LYS A 859 -25.45 -30.12 -13.73
N PRO A 860 -26.78 -30.18 -13.50
CA PRO A 860 -27.68 -30.56 -14.57
C PRO A 860 -27.81 -29.43 -15.59
N TYR A 861 -27.65 -29.74 -16.86
CA TYR A 861 -27.64 -28.79 -17.98
C TYR A 861 -28.97 -28.02 -18.18
N LEU A 862 -29.99 -28.20 -17.35
CA LEU A 862 -31.37 -27.83 -17.71
C LEU A 862 -32.18 -26.93 -16.77
N LEU A 863 -31.78 -26.65 -15.54
CA LEU A 863 -32.66 -25.89 -14.63
C LEU A 863 -31.91 -25.03 -13.56
N GLY A 864 -31.90 -23.72 -13.75
CA GLY A 864 -31.59 -22.73 -12.72
C GLY A 864 -30.26 -21.99 -12.84
N THR A 865 -30.18 -20.85 -12.16
CA THR A 865 -28.92 -20.08 -12.08
C THR A 865 -27.85 -20.82 -11.24
N PRO A 866 -26.55 -20.57 -11.44
CA PRO A 866 -25.49 -21.16 -10.63
C PRO A 866 -25.69 -20.96 -9.12
N ASN A 867 -26.17 -19.80 -8.69
CA ASN A 867 -26.43 -19.49 -7.29
C ASN A 867 -27.60 -20.30 -6.71
N TRP A 868 -28.68 -20.49 -7.49
CA TRP A 868 -29.83 -21.32 -7.05
C TRP A 868 -29.37 -22.77 -6.81
N TYR A 869 -28.55 -23.31 -7.71
CA TYR A 869 -28.04 -24.66 -7.59
C TYR A 869 -27.09 -24.82 -6.40
N TYR A 870 -26.13 -23.92 -6.25
CA TYR A 870 -25.25 -23.85 -5.09
C TYR A 870 -26.06 -23.80 -3.79
N SER A 871 -27.04 -22.91 -3.70
CA SER A 871 -27.88 -22.71 -2.53
C SER A 871 -28.68 -23.98 -2.17
N LYS A 872 -29.15 -24.71 -3.19
CA LYS A 872 -29.90 -25.97 -2.97
C LYS A 872 -28.99 -27.05 -2.39
N VAL A 873 -27.79 -27.25 -2.95
CA VAL A 873 -26.84 -28.24 -2.46
C VAL A 873 -26.33 -27.85 -1.07
N MET A 874 -25.97 -26.59 -0.84
CA MET A 874 -25.47 -26.14 0.44
C MET A 874 -26.50 -26.24 1.58
N ARG A 875 -27.80 -26.10 1.30
CA ARG A 875 -28.84 -26.36 2.31
C ARG A 875 -28.83 -27.79 2.80
N GLU A 876 -28.59 -28.76 1.92
CA GLU A 876 -28.51 -30.17 2.30
C GLU A 876 -27.22 -30.49 3.02
N VAL A 877 -26.08 -29.86 2.59
CA VAL A 877 -24.79 -29.96 3.28
C VAL A 877 -24.86 -29.36 4.69
N GLY A 878 -25.45 -28.17 4.83
CA GLY A 878 -25.64 -27.53 6.12
C GLY A 878 -26.53 -28.32 7.07
N LYS A 879 -27.62 -28.95 6.58
CA LYS A 879 -28.45 -29.86 7.37
C LYS A 879 -27.65 -31.08 7.87
N TYR A 880 -26.81 -31.66 7.02
CA TYR A 880 -25.93 -32.74 7.38
C TYR A 880 -24.94 -32.34 8.48
N ASN A 881 -24.28 -31.19 8.27
CA ASN A 881 -23.34 -30.66 9.25
C ASN A 881 -24.02 -30.39 10.62
N GLN A 882 -25.19 -29.77 10.62
CA GLN A 882 -25.97 -29.55 11.83
C GLN A 882 -26.33 -30.85 12.55
N SER A 883 -26.67 -31.92 11.79
CA SER A 883 -26.98 -33.24 12.36
C SER A 883 -25.79 -33.92 13.05
N GLN A 884 -24.57 -33.65 12.56
CA GLN A 884 -23.34 -34.22 13.09
C GLN A 884 -22.82 -33.45 14.33
N ASN A 885 -23.13 -32.16 14.44
CA ASN A 885 -22.58 -31.26 15.44
C ASN A 885 -23.62 -30.74 16.46
N SER A 886 -24.65 -31.54 16.75
CA SER A 886 -25.58 -31.37 17.87
C SER A 886 -26.14 -29.95 18.11
N GLY A 887 -26.80 -29.39 17.12
CA GLY A 887 -27.72 -28.24 17.31
C GLY A 887 -27.11 -26.87 17.56
N LEU A 888 -25.85 -26.67 17.27
CA LEU A 888 -25.20 -25.36 17.33
C LEU A 888 -25.77 -24.46 16.21
N GLY A 889 -26.03 -23.17 16.53
CA GLY A 889 -26.57 -22.21 15.59
C GLY A 889 -25.53 -21.86 14.51
N TYR A 890 -25.78 -22.28 13.29
CA TYR A 890 -24.92 -21.95 12.14
C TYR A 890 -25.52 -20.82 11.33
N ASN A 891 -24.68 -20.16 10.54
CA ASN A 891 -25.12 -19.16 9.58
C ASN A 891 -26.11 -19.78 8.60
N LYS A 892 -27.39 -19.39 8.65
CA LYS A 892 -28.44 -19.97 7.83
C LYS A 892 -28.57 -19.38 6.43
N GLY A 893 -27.90 -18.24 6.19
CA GLY A 893 -27.94 -17.49 4.94
C GLY A 893 -26.91 -17.93 3.91
N PHE A 894 -26.99 -17.34 2.71
CA PHE A 894 -26.00 -17.48 1.64
C PHE A 894 -24.66 -16.85 2.07
N PRO A 895 -23.50 -17.43 1.77
CA PRO A 895 -23.25 -18.70 1.03
C PRO A 895 -23.19 -19.95 1.91
N TYR A 896 -23.46 -19.86 3.20
CA TYR A 896 -23.12 -20.88 4.21
C TYR A 896 -24.23 -21.92 4.45
N PHE A 897 -25.49 -21.52 4.44
CA PHE A 897 -26.67 -22.34 4.58
C PHE A 897 -26.64 -23.39 5.72
N GLY A 898 -26.03 -23.06 6.84
CA GLY A 898 -25.88 -23.98 7.98
C GLY A 898 -24.49 -24.63 8.05
N GLU A 899 -23.61 -24.35 7.10
CA GLU A 899 -22.19 -24.69 7.18
C GLU A 899 -21.44 -23.59 8.00
N HIS A 900 -20.34 -23.97 8.57
CA HIS A 900 -19.55 -23.05 9.33
C HIS A 900 -18.76 -22.07 8.43
N THR A 901 -18.52 -20.85 8.89
CA THR A 901 -18.02 -19.73 8.07
C THR A 901 -16.73 -20.07 7.29
N TYR A 902 -15.77 -20.72 7.94
CA TYR A 902 -14.51 -21.13 7.28
C TYR A 902 -14.78 -22.12 6.14
N SER A 903 -15.46 -23.23 6.44
CA SER A 903 -15.73 -24.29 5.46
C SER A 903 -16.62 -23.80 4.32
N GLY A 904 -17.67 -23.07 4.63
CA GLY A 904 -18.62 -22.54 3.64
C GLY A 904 -17.96 -21.53 2.69
N SER A 905 -17.04 -20.70 3.18
CA SER A 905 -16.30 -19.76 2.34
C SER A 905 -15.42 -20.50 1.31
N TYR A 906 -14.72 -21.55 1.70
CA TYR A 906 -13.88 -22.30 0.76
C TYR A 906 -14.68 -23.21 -0.16
N ILE A 907 -15.83 -23.75 0.26
CA ILE A 907 -16.75 -24.48 -0.60
C ILE A 907 -17.28 -23.54 -1.70
N TYR A 908 -17.70 -22.34 -1.33
CA TYR A 908 -18.12 -21.31 -2.27
C TYR A 908 -16.99 -20.93 -3.25
N TYR A 909 -15.79 -20.77 -2.73
CA TYR A 909 -14.59 -20.41 -3.49
C TYR A 909 -14.26 -21.50 -4.54
N GLY A 910 -14.29 -22.78 -4.14
CA GLY A 910 -14.09 -23.92 -5.04
C GLY A 910 -15.20 -24.06 -6.08
N TYR A 911 -16.46 -23.84 -5.68
CA TYR A 911 -17.60 -23.93 -6.59
C TYR A 911 -17.52 -22.92 -7.75
N TYR A 912 -17.11 -21.68 -7.49
CA TYR A 912 -17.01 -20.64 -8.50
C TYR A 912 -15.66 -20.58 -9.20
N GLY A 913 -14.76 -21.51 -8.94
CA GLY A 913 -13.45 -21.60 -9.60
C GLY A 913 -12.54 -20.40 -9.37
N LYS A 914 -12.72 -19.70 -8.24
CA LYS A 914 -11.96 -18.48 -7.92
C LYS A 914 -10.52 -18.74 -7.43
N PHE A 915 -10.03 -19.95 -7.63
CA PHE A 915 -8.68 -20.35 -7.23
C PHE A 915 -7.58 -19.55 -7.95
N TYR A 916 -7.90 -19.01 -9.13
CA TYR A 916 -6.94 -18.33 -10.03
C TYR A 916 -7.16 -16.83 -10.22
N LYS A 917 -8.05 -16.22 -9.48
CA LYS A 917 -8.32 -14.76 -9.62
C LYS A 917 -7.83 -13.97 -8.43
#